data_1e59894b53b5b35b94d578dc06b31d2c
#
_entry.id   1e59894b53b5b35b94d578dc06b31d2c
#
_cell.length_a   1.000
_cell.length_b   1.000
_cell.length_c   1.000
_cell.angle_alpha   90.00
_cell.angle_beta   90.00
_cell.angle_gamma   90.00
#
_symmetry.space_group_name_H-M   'P 1'
#
loop_
_entity.id
_entity.type
_entity.pdbx_description
1 polymer ?
#
loop_
_entity_poly.entity_id
_entity_poly.type
_entity_poly.pdbx_seq_one_letter_code
_entity_poly.pdbx_strand_id
1 'polypeptide(L)'
;MKIPHSKAGFGSMAAFLAACAIAWPPADGEDLPDLSQFKPLKTDSGEPVFFEDFNEGLNGWTNPGNSFTWRNQEGMVGTGCVLAERDTYDGRDLTIQKKIPLKHGIRYRLRVHYRTEMKEDPLYKWKKQEYFCIRYLDPATEKTIYAAVDSETRHEPDSKPDWTEWSHDFYVPEIYSSTILLELRMHSKRLGKVWIDDVSIEPAEAIGATLFPVRNSEMTYDPEAGITYFMKLPLNRQESDFRLLVEAGGIKKMLEPKNGYANGTFGRFPDGTLHLKATLLDMPGKAVIGVDESVLYVRDVENIPGRIVVEPDGRMIRDGKPFLPVGVYAGYNRPSDTNKLQRIRDAGFNCVEQVWSHAVYTGKKNTAKETLLASVREMAKYDLGFLCAIKHQIPQCKAKIESVDGVEGLDNVTRYIIDAIKREPNLIGYYVADENPIIQLPAIRHLRRLTSELDPWHPTMTLTCRDDHFLFFADSGDYLMFDSYPVGYFYTKDSPRQSMALSHKSIKMIRDAGAPFVWVPQIFNWNAEIKILPVRYPTAKEVRSMVLLGAIYDARAYFFYAYHCIFYQSENVDEQWANASQAARLISSLSPWLLSCESAPKAEVKQISGAEVAARAFVHEGKPLVIITADGPDECEAEIRVPGVTGLKSRYGNTEEVSPGVYRFKGLHIDSDVLGGE
;
A
#
# COMPACT_ATOMS: atom_id res chain seq x y z
N MET A 1 -20.81 -48.76 -20.71
CA MET A 1 -22.00 -48.12 -20.15
C MET A 1 -21.78 -46.62 -20.25
N LYS A 2 -22.45 -45.97 -21.22
CA LYS A 2 -22.27 -44.54 -21.53
C LYS A 2 -23.18 -43.72 -20.60
N ILE A 3 -22.60 -42.70 -19.92
CA ILE A 3 -23.36 -41.72 -19.16
C ILE A 3 -23.42 -40.44 -20.01
N PRO A 4 -24.58 -39.81 -20.20
CA PRO A 4 -24.74 -38.68 -21.10
C PRO A 4 -24.37 -37.36 -20.43
N HIS A 5 -23.71 -36.50 -21.21
CA HIS A 5 -23.47 -35.09 -20.88
C HIS A 5 -24.77 -34.29 -20.91
N SER A 6 -25.18 -33.71 -19.78
CA SER A 6 -26.22 -32.68 -19.75
C SER A 6 -25.57 -31.30 -19.81
N LYS A 7 -25.83 -30.57 -20.89
CA LYS A 7 -25.59 -29.13 -21.00
C LYS A 7 -26.64 -28.43 -20.14
N ALA A 8 -26.21 -27.82 -19.04
CA ALA A 8 -27.02 -26.83 -18.31
C ALA A 8 -26.77 -25.46 -18.92
N GLY A 9 -27.79 -24.89 -19.53
CA GLY A 9 -27.75 -23.54 -20.11
C GLY A 9 -27.74 -22.45 -19.03
N PHE A 10 -26.99 -21.42 -19.29
CA PHE A 10 -27.06 -20.14 -18.56
C PHE A 10 -28.43 -19.51 -18.90
N GLY A 11 -29.39 -19.66 -18.00
CA GLY A 11 -30.66 -18.96 -18.02
C GLY A 11 -30.51 -17.62 -17.27
N SER A 12 -30.88 -16.53 -17.93
CA SER A 12 -30.90 -15.17 -17.44
C SER A 12 -31.62 -15.05 -16.09
N MET A 13 -30.90 -14.52 -15.09
CA MET A 13 -31.47 -14.11 -13.80
C MET A 13 -31.86 -12.63 -13.87
N ALA A 14 -32.83 -12.36 -14.73
CA ALA A 14 -33.47 -11.05 -14.87
C ALA A 14 -34.96 -11.21 -14.71
N ALA A 15 -35.43 -11.53 -13.51
CA ALA A 15 -36.85 -11.41 -13.12
C ALA A 15 -37.02 -11.79 -11.65
N PHE A 16 -36.76 -10.88 -10.71
CA PHE A 16 -37.41 -10.80 -9.39
C PHE A 16 -36.96 -9.52 -8.66
N LEU A 17 -37.33 -8.35 -9.18
CA LEU A 17 -37.31 -7.07 -8.43
C LEU A 17 -38.46 -6.20 -8.96
N ALA A 18 -39.67 -6.65 -8.69
CA ALA A 18 -40.84 -5.83 -8.83
C ALA A 18 -41.69 -6.02 -7.57
N ALA A 19 -41.35 -5.28 -6.51
CA ALA A 19 -42.30 -4.99 -5.43
C ALA A 19 -41.80 -3.79 -4.62
N CYS A 20 -42.66 -2.78 -4.55
CA CYS A 20 -42.63 -1.59 -3.68
C CYS A 20 -41.62 -0.50 -4.03
N ALA A 21 -41.79 0.14 -5.18
CA ALA A 21 -41.41 1.53 -5.37
C ALA A 21 -42.39 2.41 -4.58
N ILE A 22 -42.09 2.73 -3.34
CA ILE A 22 -42.66 3.92 -2.67
C ILE A 22 -41.98 5.10 -3.36
N ALA A 23 -42.69 5.78 -4.25
CA ALA A 23 -42.23 7.00 -4.87
C ALA A 23 -42.15 8.10 -3.80
N TRP A 24 -40.95 8.43 -3.37
CA TRP A 24 -40.69 9.68 -2.63
C TRP A 24 -40.74 10.83 -3.61
N PRO A 25 -41.30 11.98 -3.21
CA PRO A 25 -41.28 13.16 -4.08
C PRO A 25 -39.80 13.56 -4.33
N PRO A 26 -39.46 14.02 -5.54
CA PRO A 26 -38.12 14.51 -5.81
C PRO A 26 -37.83 15.70 -4.89
N ALA A 27 -36.69 15.66 -4.19
CA ALA A 27 -36.19 16.82 -3.48
C ALA A 27 -35.87 17.92 -4.49
N ASP A 28 -36.12 19.18 -4.08
CA ASP A 28 -36.08 20.41 -4.85
C ASP A 28 -35.06 20.42 -6.00
N GLY A 29 -35.57 20.74 -7.21
CA GLY A 29 -34.85 20.59 -8.46
C GLY A 29 -33.60 21.46 -8.57
N GLU A 30 -32.43 20.89 -8.34
CA GLU A 30 -31.23 21.35 -9.01
C GLU A 30 -31.29 20.89 -10.47
N ASP A 31 -31.07 21.83 -11.42
CA ASP A 31 -30.96 21.48 -12.84
C ASP A 31 -29.75 20.55 -13.06
N LEU A 32 -30.01 19.23 -13.04
CA LEU A 32 -28.98 18.23 -13.31
C LEU A 32 -28.55 18.35 -14.79
N PRO A 33 -27.25 18.32 -15.07
CA PRO A 33 -26.79 18.42 -16.45
C PRO A 33 -27.21 17.17 -17.23
N ASP A 34 -27.55 17.40 -18.50
CA ASP A 34 -27.77 16.31 -19.44
C ASP A 34 -26.45 15.57 -19.69
N LEU A 35 -26.31 14.36 -19.10
CA LEU A 35 -25.11 13.54 -19.21
C LEU A 35 -24.80 13.11 -20.64
N SER A 36 -25.78 13.14 -21.57
CA SER A 36 -25.55 12.82 -22.97
C SER A 36 -24.62 13.81 -23.68
N GLN A 37 -24.44 15.00 -23.11
CA GLN A 37 -23.51 16.01 -23.61
C GLN A 37 -22.05 15.77 -23.17
N PHE A 38 -21.81 14.87 -22.22
CA PHE A 38 -20.47 14.57 -21.72
C PHE A 38 -19.89 13.34 -22.45
N LYS A 39 -18.65 13.46 -22.89
CA LYS A 39 -17.92 12.32 -23.47
C LYS A 39 -17.72 11.27 -22.37
N PRO A 40 -18.16 10.03 -22.58
CA PRO A 40 -17.96 8.99 -21.57
C PRO A 40 -16.46 8.75 -21.33
N LEU A 41 -16.12 8.30 -20.13
CA LEU A 41 -14.80 7.78 -19.84
C LEU A 41 -14.56 6.56 -20.75
N LYS A 42 -13.57 6.66 -21.65
CA LYS A 42 -13.30 5.60 -22.60
C LYS A 42 -12.54 4.46 -21.92
N THR A 43 -13.07 3.26 -22.05
CA THR A 43 -12.29 2.04 -21.93
C THR A 43 -11.63 1.78 -23.29
N ASP A 44 -10.41 2.24 -23.48
CA ASP A 44 -9.70 1.98 -24.72
C ASP A 44 -8.88 0.69 -24.58
N SER A 45 -9.43 -0.43 -25.06
CA SER A 45 -8.61 -1.50 -25.61
C SER A 45 -8.13 -1.02 -27.01
N GLY A 46 -7.06 -0.24 -27.03
CA GLY A 46 -6.52 0.34 -28.26
C GLY A 46 -5.40 -0.50 -28.86
N GLU A 47 -5.02 -0.17 -30.07
CA GLU A 47 -3.79 -0.67 -30.68
C GLU A 47 -2.60 -0.49 -29.72
N PRO A 48 -1.64 -1.42 -29.69
CA PRO A 48 -0.44 -1.29 -28.87
C PRO A 48 0.26 0.05 -29.13
N VAL A 49 0.59 0.77 -28.05
CA VAL A 49 1.44 1.97 -28.15
C VAL A 49 2.91 1.61 -28.39
N PHE A 50 3.23 0.37 -28.10
CA PHE A 50 4.54 -0.23 -28.36
C PHE A 50 4.37 -1.72 -28.66
N PHE A 51 5.04 -2.18 -29.72
CA PHE A 51 5.14 -3.58 -30.09
C PHE A 51 6.53 -3.88 -30.66
N GLU A 52 7.13 -4.98 -30.24
CA GLU A 52 8.42 -5.45 -30.70
C GLU A 52 8.40 -6.97 -30.86
N ASP A 53 8.54 -7.44 -32.07
CA ASP A 53 8.58 -8.86 -32.46
C ASP A 53 10.00 -9.38 -32.75
N PHE A 54 10.99 -8.55 -32.58
CA PHE A 54 12.41 -8.82 -32.86
C PHE A 54 12.71 -9.44 -34.24
N ASN A 55 11.81 -9.37 -35.20
CA ASN A 55 12.04 -9.94 -36.53
C ASN A 55 13.16 -9.22 -37.32
N GLU A 56 13.37 -7.94 -37.00
CA GLU A 56 14.40 -7.12 -37.65
C GLU A 56 15.64 -6.88 -36.76
N GLY A 57 15.79 -7.64 -35.64
CA GLY A 57 16.93 -7.54 -34.75
C GLY A 57 16.68 -6.66 -33.48
N LEU A 58 17.72 -5.99 -33.02
CA LEU A 58 17.69 -5.17 -31.77
C LEU A 58 17.51 -3.67 -32.07
N ASN A 59 16.79 -3.30 -33.09
CA ASN A 59 16.65 -1.91 -33.55
C ASN A 59 16.07 -0.99 -32.44
N GLY A 60 16.85 0.05 -32.08
CA GLY A 60 16.44 1.02 -31.07
C GLY A 60 16.52 0.53 -29.61
N TRP A 61 17.07 -0.66 -29.39
CA TRP A 61 17.39 -1.14 -28.05
C TRP A 61 18.83 -0.82 -27.65
N THR A 62 19.04 -0.36 -26.45
CA THR A 62 20.37 -0.24 -25.84
C THR A 62 20.74 -1.58 -25.21
N ASN A 63 21.86 -2.16 -25.63
CA ASN A 63 22.36 -3.47 -25.19
C ASN A 63 23.73 -3.36 -24.51
N PRO A 64 23.80 -2.94 -23.23
CA PRO A 64 25.05 -2.77 -22.53
C PRO A 64 25.86 -4.07 -22.43
N GLY A 65 27.10 -4.03 -22.86
CA GLY A 65 28.00 -5.19 -22.81
C GLY A 65 27.58 -6.37 -23.69
N ASN A 66 26.75 -6.14 -24.70
CA ASN A 66 26.19 -7.19 -25.55
C ASN A 66 25.54 -8.32 -24.76
N SER A 67 24.78 -7.96 -23.76
CA SER A 67 24.16 -8.85 -22.78
C SER A 67 23.11 -9.79 -23.38
N PHE A 68 22.46 -9.35 -24.46
CA PHE A 68 21.51 -10.13 -25.24
C PHE A 68 22.00 -10.30 -26.67
N THR A 69 21.73 -11.46 -27.25
CA THR A 69 21.99 -11.76 -28.63
C THR A 69 20.68 -11.96 -29.39
N TRP A 70 20.59 -11.35 -30.58
CA TRP A 70 19.48 -11.61 -31.46
C TRP A 70 19.57 -13.02 -32.06
N ARG A 71 18.46 -13.71 -32.15
CA ARG A 71 18.32 -15.05 -32.71
C ARG A 71 17.26 -15.04 -33.80
N ASN A 72 17.67 -15.30 -35.02
CA ASN A 72 16.75 -15.47 -36.13
C ASN A 72 16.18 -16.90 -36.12
N GLN A 73 14.88 -17.07 -36.27
CA GLN A 73 14.15 -18.35 -36.29
C GLN A 73 14.09 -19.14 -34.94
N GLU A 74 14.46 -18.55 -33.82
CA GLU A 74 14.28 -19.15 -32.49
C GLU A 74 13.07 -18.56 -31.74
N GLY A 75 12.34 -17.61 -32.34
CA GLY A 75 11.15 -16.97 -31.75
C GLY A 75 9.93 -17.88 -31.71
N MET A 76 8.83 -17.34 -31.22
CA MET A 76 7.62 -18.10 -30.83
C MET A 76 7.01 -18.92 -31.97
N VAL A 77 7.06 -18.42 -33.20
CA VAL A 77 6.57 -19.13 -34.38
C VAL A 77 7.66 -19.28 -35.47
N GLY A 78 8.91 -19.46 -35.05
CA GLY A 78 10.05 -19.52 -35.94
C GLY A 78 10.50 -18.16 -36.47
N THR A 79 10.17 -17.09 -35.74
CA THR A 79 10.49 -15.69 -35.97
C THR A 79 11.78 -15.28 -35.26
N GLY A 80 12.09 -13.98 -35.21
CA GLY A 80 13.19 -13.45 -34.39
C GLY A 80 12.89 -13.47 -32.93
N CYS A 81 13.91 -13.49 -32.09
CA CYS A 81 13.80 -13.28 -30.65
C CYS A 81 15.12 -12.78 -30.08
N VAL A 82 15.15 -12.44 -28.79
CA VAL A 82 16.38 -12.11 -28.07
C VAL A 82 16.69 -13.16 -27.01
N LEU A 83 17.98 -13.50 -26.90
CA LEU A 83 18.50 -14.50 -25.97
C LEU A 83 19.49 -13.86 -25.01
N ALA A 84 19.26 -14.01 -23.72
CA ALA A 84 20.28 -13.88 -22.67
C ALA A 84 20.76 -15.25 -22.25
N GLU A 85 22.08 -15.43 -22.17
CA GLU A 85 22.71 -16.70 -21.78
C GLU A 85 23.86 -16.45 -20.81
N ARG A 86 23.93 -17.27 -19.76
CA ARG A 86 25.00 -17.21 -18.76
C ARG A 86 25.33 -18.58 -18.23
N ASP A 87 26.59 -18.93 -18.24
CA ASP A 87 27.12 -20.19 -17.73
C ASP A 87 27.87 -20.05 -16.39
N THR A 88 28.34 -18.85 -16.08
CA THR A 88 29.10 -18.54 -14.86
C THR A 88 28.66 -17.24 -14.25
N TYR A 89 28.72 -17.13 -12.91
CA TYR A 89 28.38 -15.88 -12.23
C TYR A 89 29.44 -14.81 -12.42
N ASP A 90 29.02 -13.63 -12.85
CA ASP A 90 29.86 -12.44 -13.00
C ASP A 90 29.37 -11.25 -12.15
N GLY A 91 28.29 -11.44 -11.39
CA GLY A 91 27.74 -10.45 -10.46
C GLY A 91 26.94 -9.33 -11.11
N ARG A 92 26.73 -9.36 -12.45
CA ARG A 92 25.99 -8.33 -13.17
C ARG A 92 24.70 -8.88 -13.77
N ASP A 93 23.67 -8.07 -13.86
CA ASP A 93 22.49 -8.41 -14.63
C ASP A 93 22.81 -8.32 -16.12
N LEU A 94 22.27 -9.24 -16.93
CA LEU A 94 22.26 -9.11 -18.38
C LEU A 94 21.02 -8.30 -18.74
N THR A 95 21.17 -7.21 -19.48
CA THR A 95 20.04 -6.30 -19.76
C THR A 95 20.06 -5.75 -21.18
N ILE A 96 18.87 -5.58 -21.78
CA ILE A 96 18.62 -4.66 -22.88
C ILE A 96 17.50 -3.70 -22.51
N GLN A 97 17.56 -2.49 -23.02
CA GLN A 97 16.71 -1.39 -22.56
C GLN A 97 16.17 -0.59 -23.73
N LYS A 98 14.92 -0.12 -23.59
CA LYS A 98 14.28 0.80 -24.54
C LYS A 98 13.46 1.86 -23.82
N LYS A 99 13.64 3.13 -24.19
CA LYS A 99 12.78 4.22 -23.71
C LYS A 99 11.48 4.23 -24.51
N ILE A 100 10.36 4.29 -23.81
CA ILE A 100 9.03 4.25 -24.42
C ILE A 100 8.22 5.43 -23.90
N PRO A 101 7.79 6.36 -24.77
CA PRO A 101 6.92 7.46 -24.38
C PRO A 101 5.49 6.96 -24.17
N LEU A 102 4.90 7.28 -23.02
CA LEU A 102 3.54 6.94 -22.64
C LEU A 102 2.76 8.21 -22.28
N LYS A 103 1.57 8.06 -21.77
CA LYS A 103 0.74 9.17 -21.24
C LYS A 103 0.40 8.91 -19.79
N HIS A 104 0.34 9.97 -18.98
CA HIS A 104 -0.24 9.89 -17.64
C HIS A 104 -1.76 9.65 -17.72
N GLY A 105 -2.34 9.12 -16.64
CA GLY A 105 -3.79 8.89 -16.56
C GLY A 105 -4.31 7.72 -17.41
N ILE A 106 -3.43 6.84 -17.85
CA ILE A 106 -3.80 5.61 -18.57
C ILE A 106 -3.20 4.41 -17.83
N ARG A 107 -4.02 3.38 -17.63
CA ARG A 107 -3.55 2.06 -17.23
C ARG A 107 -3.10 1.32 -18.48
N TYR A 108 -1.88 0.87 -18.47
CA TYR A 108 -1.28 0.09 -19.54
C TYR A 108 -1.15 -1.37 -19.12
N ARG A 109 -1.15 -2.26 -20.10
CA ARG A 109 -0.79 -3.67 -19.95
C ARG A 109 0.49 -3.96 -20.71
N LEU A 110 1.55 -4.35 -20.00
CA LEU A 110 2.74 -4.95 -20.59
C LEU A 110 2.47 -6.44 -20.78
N ARG A 111 2.70 -6.96 -22.00
CA ARG A 111 2.71 -8.38 -22.33
C ARG A 111 4.07 -8.75 -22.86
N VAL A 112 4.55 -9.92 -22.48
CA VAL A 112 5.84 -10.45 -22.95
C VAL A 112 5.72 -11.96 -23.09
N HIS A 113 6.15 -12.49 -24.22
CA HIS A 113 6.33 -13.92 -24.39
C HIS A 113 7.78 -14.29 -24.08
N TYR A 114 7.95 -15.34 -23.29
CA TYR A 114 9.28 -15.80 -22.92
C TYR A 114 9.32 -17.31 -22.73
N ARG A 115 10.51 -17.88 -22.84
CA ARG A 115 10.83 -19.24 -22.42
C ARG A 115 12.17 -19.30 -21.73
N THR A 116 12.40 -20.30 -20.90
CA THR A 116 13.63 -20.39 -20.11
C THR A 116 14.14 -21.82 -20.02
N GLU A 117 15.47 -21.94 -20.03
CA GLU A 117 16.22 -23.15 -19.68
C GLU A 117 17.21 -22.80 -18.57
N MET A 118 16.77 -22.92 -17.31
CA MET A 118 17.55 -22.55 -16.15
C MET A 118 18.35 -23.73 -15.63
N LYS A 119 19.60 -23.47 -15.23
CA LYS A 119 20.43 -24.44 -14.51
C LYS A 119 20.10 -24.40 -13.05
N GLU A 120 20.03 -25.59 -12.42
CA GLU A 120 19.90 -25.67 -10.95
C GLU A 120 21.11 -25.03 -10.28
N ASP A 121 20.85 -24.24 -9.24
CA ASP A 121 21.88 -23.60 -8.44
C ASP A 121 21.70 -23.94 -6.97
N PRO A 122 22.61 -24.72 -6.37
CA PRO A 122 22.54 -25.08 -4.96
C PRO A 122 22.81 -23.90 -4.01
N LEU A 123 23.42 -22.80 -4.50
CA LEU A 123 23.80 -21.66 -3.67
C LEU A 123 22.64 -20.69 -3.41
N TYR A 124 21.64 -20.67 -4.31
CA TYR A 124 20.53 -19.72 -4.23
C TYR A 124 19.19 -20.43 -4.10
N LYS A 125 18.75 -20.67 -2.86
CA LYS A 125 17.44 -21.29 -2.56
C LYS A 125 16.24 -20.39 -2.86
N TRP A 126 16.43 -19.08 -2.85
CA TRP A 126 15.39 -18.09 -3.15
C TRP A 126 15.68 -17.49 -4.53
N LYS A 127 14.93 -17.94 -5.52
CA LYS A 127 15.16 -17.59 -6.92
C LYS A 127 14.21 -16.47 -7.30
N LYS A 128 14.68 -15.22 -7.26
CA LYS A 128 14.00 -14.13 -7.97
C LYS A 128 14.20 -14.33 -9.46
N GLN A 129 13.11 -14.42 -10.19
CA GLN A 129 13.11 -14.47 -11.65
C GLN A 129 12.55 -13.14 -12.14
N GLU A 130 13.42 -12.18 -12.32
CA GLU A 130 13.07 -10.88 -12.87
C GLU A 130 13.55 -10.83 -14.31
N TYR A 131 12.65 -11.08 -15.26
CA TYR A 131 12.98 -11.03 -16.69
C TYR A 131 12.55 -9.72 -17.35
N PHE A 132 11.61 -9.01 -16.75
CA PHE A 132 11.05 -7.77 -17.25
C PHE A 132 10.98 -6.75 -16.11
N CYS A 133 11.33 -5.50 -16.43
CA CYS A 133 11.28 -4.41 -15.46
C CYS A 133 10.89 -3.11 -16.18
N ILE A 134 9.94 -2.38 -15.60
CA ILE A 134 9.67 -1.00 -15.98
C ILE A 134 10.32 -0.10 -14.95
N ARG A 135 11.14 0.84 -15.41
CA ARG A 135 11.75 1.83 -14.55
C ARG A 135 11.16 3.21 -14.83
N TYR A 136 10.77 3.90 -13.80
CA TYR A 136 10.36 5.29 -13.91
C TYR A 136 11.58 6.20 -13.97
N LEU A 137 11.43 7.30 -14.71
CA LEU A 137 12.49 8.27 -14.92
C LEU A 137 12.16 9.58 -14.19
N ASP A 138 13.19 10.23 -13.71
CA ASP A 138 13.08 11.59 -13.16
C ASP A 138 12.67 12.56 -14.27
N PRO A 139 11.64 13.40 -14.07
CA PRO A 139 11.14 14.28 -15.14
C PRO A 139 12.12 15.37 -15.55
N ALA A 140 13.06 15.77 -14.68
CA ALA A 140 14.04 16.82 -14.97
C ALA A 140 15.35 16.29 -15.57
N THR A 141 15.79 15.10 -15.11
CA THR A 141 17.11 14.55 -15.49
C THR A 141 17.03 13.33 -16.39
N GLU A 142 15.85 12.76 -16.56
CA GLU A 142 15.61 11.46 -17.24
C GLU A 142 16.46 10.29 -16.70
N LYS A 143 16.98 10.42 -15.49
CA LYS A 143 17.68 9.33 -14.82
C LYS A 143 16.68 8.38 -14.18
N THR A 144 17.02 7.11 -14.16
CA THR A 144 16.24 6.08 -13.48
C THR A 144 16.15 6.36 -11.99
N ILE A 145 14.94 6.35 -11.44
CA ILE A 145 14.69 6.59 -10.03
C ILE A 145 14.38 5.28 -9.31
N TYR A 146 13.48 4.47 -9.87
CA TYR A 146 13.01 3.26 -9.23
C TYR A 146 12.51 2.22 -10.23
N ALA A 147 12.66 0.93 -9.90
CA ALA A 147 12.04 -0.15 -10.65
C ALA A 147 10.59 -0.32 -10.17
N ALA A 148 9.65 0.04 -11.01
CA ALA A 148 8.23 0.05 -10.66
C ALA A 148 7.54 -1.30 -10.87
N VAL A 149 7.94 -2.02 -11.91
CA VAL A 149 7.31 -3.28 -12.32
C VAL A 149 8.41 -4.30 -12.55
N ASP A 150 8.37 -5.36 -11.76
CA ASP A 150 9.25 -6.52 -11.94
C ASP A 150 8.40 -7.76 -12.21
N SER A 151 8.84 -8.59 -13.14
CA SER A 151 8.28 -9.93 -13.32
C SER A 151 8.73 -10.84 -12.17
N GLU A 152 8.34 -10.50 -10.93
CA GLU A 152 8.72 -11.30 -9.77
C GLU A 152 7.91 -12.59 -9.72
N THR A 153 8.53 -13.69 -10.12
CA THR A 153 7.97 -15.04 -10.01
C THR A 153 8.70 -15.82 -8.93
N ARG A 154 8.42 -15.49 -7.67
CA ARG A 154 9.11 -16.09 -6.48
C ARG A 154 8.98 -17.60 -6.39
N HIS A 155 8.09 -18.23 -7.13
CA HIS A 155 7.70 -19.63 -6.95
C HIS A 155 7.48 -20.40 -8.26
N GLU A 156 7.92 -19.88 -9.40
CA GLU A 156 7.80 -20.62 -10.66
C GLU A 156 8.89 -21.69 -10.81
N PRO A 157 8.62 -22.77 -11.58
CA PRO A 157 9.62 -23.77 -11.87
C PRO A 157 10.87 -23.15 -12.50
N ASP A 158 12.02 -23.76 -12.27
CA ASP A 158 13.31 -23.24 -12.70
C ASP A 158 13.45 -23.08 -14.22
N SER A 159 12.69 -23.86 -14.99
CA SER A 159 12.66 -23.80 -16.45
C SER A 159 11.24 -23.82 -16.97
N LYS A 160 10.99 -23.01 -18.01
CA LYS A 160 9.78 -22.99 -18.84
C LYS A 160 10.22 -23.21 -20.28
N PRO A 161 10.34 -24.46 -20.74
CA PRO A 161 10.83 -24.76 -22.08
C PRO A 161 9.86 -24.29 -23.17
N ASP A 162 8.55 -24.21 -22.85
CA ASP A 162 7.52 -23.73 -23.76
C ASP A 162 7.35 -22.21 -23.64
N TRP A 163 7.02 -21.56 -24.76
CA TRP A 163 6.69 -20.15 -24.79
C TRP A 163 5.49 -19.85 -23.89
N THR A 164 5.66 -18.91 -22.98
CA THR A 164 4.68 -18.52 -21.96
C THR A 164 4.46 -17.03 -22.04
N GLU A 165 3.20 -16.59 -22.04
CA GLU A 165 2.85 -15.19 -21.89
C GLU A 165 2.91 -14.79 -20.41
N TRP A 166 3.55 -13.66 -20.14
CA TRP A 166 3.44 -12.93 -18.90
C TRP A 166 2.84 -11.56 -19.17
N SER A 167 1.93 -11.11 -18.29
CA SER A 167 1.35 -9.79 -18.39
C SER A 167 1.23 -9.11 -17.04
N HIS A 168 1.34 -7.78 -17.06
CA HIS A 168 1.21 -6.96 -15.87
C HIS A 168 0.60 -5.59 -16.20
N ASP A 169 -0.38 -5.17 -15.39
CA ASP A 169 -1.00 -3.86 -15.54
C ASP A 169 -0.23 -2.84 -14.71
N PHE A 170 0.03 -1.67 -15.29
CA PHE A 170 0.72 -0.56 -14.63
C PHE A 170 0.21 0.78 -15.11
N TYR A 171 0.57 1.86 -14.43
CA TYR A 171 0.39 3.23 -14.88
C TYR A 171 1.65 4.04 -14.57
N VAL A 172 1.82 5.18 -15.23
CA VAL A 172 2.93 6.10 -14.95
C VAL A 172 2.43 7.20 -14.05
N PRO A 173 2.86 7.23 -12.76
CA PRO A 173 2.51 8.30 -11.84
C PRO A 173 2.99 9.66 -12.33
N GLU A 174 2.18 10.72 -12.13
CA GLU A 174 2.45 12.08 -12.64
C GLU A 174 3.73 12.72 -12.09
N ILE A 175 4.24 12.22 -10.96
CA ILE A 175 5.51 12.69 -10.39
C ILE A 175 6.74 12.20 -11.16
N TYR A 176 6.58 11.24 -12.08
CA TYR A 176 7.64 10.73 -12.95
C TYR A 176 7.51 11.27 -14.36
N SER A 177 8.56 11.11 -15.16
CA SER A 177 8.49 11.36 -16.61
C SER A 177 7.41 10.47 -17.24
N SER A 178 6.70 10.99 -18.24
CA SER A 178 5.80 10.16 -19.04
C SER A 178 6.53 9.11 -19.86
N THR A 179 7.85 9.27 -20.08
CA THR A 179 8.70 8.25 -20.70
C THR A 179 9.16 7.25 -19.64
N ILE A 180 8.96 5.97 -19.91
CA ILE A 180 9.50 4.86 -19.09
C ILE A 180 10.75 4.26 -19.74
N LEU A 181 11.54 3.53 -18.94
CA LEU A 181 12.57 2.63 -19.41
C LEU A 181 12.10 1.18 -19.26
N LEU A 182 11.77 0.53 -20.37
CA LEU A 182 11.52 -0.91 -20.38
C LEU A 182 12.87 -1.64 -20.41
N GLU A 183 13.06 -2.54 -19.46
CA GLU A 183 14.27 -3.36 -19.35
C GLU A 183 13.89 -4.84 -19.43
N LEU A 184 14.45 -5.54 -20.39
CA LEU A 184 14.44 -6.99 -20.45
C LEU A 184 15.74 -7.46 -19.81
N ARG A 185 15.68 -8.44 -18.87
CA ARG A 185 16.86 -8.80 -18.09
C ARG A 185 16.92 -10.27 -17.71
N MET A 186 18.13 -10.74 -17.46
CA MET A 186 18.41 -11.97 -16.72
C MET A 186 19.20 -11.60 -15.48
N HIS A 187 18.62 -11.87 -14.31
CA HIS A 187 19.20 -11.48 -13.02
C HIS A 187 20.59 -12.11 -12.80
N SER A 188 21.49 -11.38 -12.12
CA SER A 188 22.89 -11.78 -11.85
C SER A 188 23.06 -13.11 -11.12
N LYS A 189 21.99 -13.58 -10.45
CA LYS A 189 21.95 -14.85 -9.67
C LYS A 189 21.38 -16.02 -10.46
N ARG A 190 21.24 -15.89 -11.78
CA ARG A 190 20.68 -16.95 -12.63
C ARG A 190 21.70 -17.44 -13.63
N LEU A 191 21.75 -18.74 -13.80
CA LEU A 191 22.50 -19.43 -14.85
C LEU A 191 21.53 -20.12 -15.79
N GLY A 192 21.87 -20.17 -17.08
CA GLY A 192 21.04 -20.78 -18.12
C GLY A 192 20.71 -19.80 -19.23
N LYS A 193 19.49 -19.92 -19.77
CA LYS A 193 19.06 -19.18 -20.95
C LYS A 193 17.66 -18.61 -20.74
N VAL A 194 17.44 -17.39 -21.26
CA VAL A 194 16.12 -16.73 -21.35
C VAL A 194 15.95 -16.24 -22.78
N TRP A 195 14.92 -16.71 -23.46
CA TRP A 195 14.45 -16.18 -24.74
C TRP A 195 13.25 -15.28 -24.50
N ILE A 196 13.20 -14.15 -25.16
CA ILE A 196 12.11 -13.18 -25.08
C ILE A 196 11.68 -12.80 -26.49
N ASP A 197 10.37 -12.74 -26.69
CA ASP A 197 9.72 -12.41 -27.95
C ASP A 197 8.39 -11.69 -27.71
N ASP A 198 7.82 -11.07 -28.75
CA ASP A 198 6.49 -10.43 -28.74
C ASP A 198 6.24 -9.56 -27.51
N VAL A 199 6.96 -8.46 -27.39
CA VAL A 199 6.81 -7.49 -26.29
C VAL A 199 5.84 -6.39 -26.69
N SER A 200 4.72 -6.23 -26.00
CA SER A 200 3.75 -5.16 -26.27
C SER A 200 3.40 -4.35 -25.03
N ILE A 201 3.08 -3.07 -25.25
CA ILE A 201 2.43 -2.22 -24.24
C ILE A 201 1.13 -1.71 -24.85
N GLU A 202 0.02 -2.07 -24.26
CA GLU A 202 -1.32 -1.75 -24.71
C GLU A 202 -2.02 -0.82 -23.71
N PRO A 203 -2.75 0.22 -24.18
CA PRO A 203 -3.66 0.94 -23.30
C PRO A 203 -4.78 0.00 -22.84
N ALA A 204 -4.90 -0.22 -21.55
CA ALA A 204 -5.93 -1.11 -20.99
C ALA A 204 -7.18 -0.33 -20.58
N GLU A 205 -7.01 0.85 -19.95
CA GLU A 205 -8.12 1.66 -19.48
C GLU A 205 -7.64 3.08 -19.21
N ALA A 206 -8.47 4.10 -19.52
CA ALA A 206 -8.23 5.43 -18.97
C ALA A 206 -8.42 5.36 -17.44
N ILE A 207 -7.41 5.74 -16.69
CA ILE A 207 -7.56 5.97 -15.25
C ILE A 207 -8.20 7.33 -15.14
N GLY A 208 -9.49 7.35 -14.82
CA GLY A 208 -10.17 8.58 -14.43
C GLY A 208 -9.52 9.19 -13.20
N ALA A 209 -9.99 10.35 -12.79
CA ALA A 209 -9.63 10.92 -11.50
C ALA A 209 -9.88 9.86 -10.41
N THR A 210 -8.96 9.73 -9.46
CA THR A 210 -9.20 8.86 -8.29
C THR A 210 -10.41 9.39 -7.54
N LEU A 211 -11.40 8.53 -7.35
CA LEU A 211 -12.71 8.89 -6.79
C LEU A 211 -13.20 7.74 -5.93
N PHE A 212 -13.47 8.00 -4.66
CA PHE A 212 -14.09 7.02 -3.76
C PHE A 212 -14.78 7.71 -2.59
N PRO A 213 -15.85 7.12 -2.02
CA PRO A 213 -16.48 7.67 -0.84
C PRO A 213 -15.55 7.53 0.37
N VAL A 214 -15.42 8.58 1.14
CA VAL A 214 -14.79 8.53 2.46
C VAL A 214 -15.74 7.76 3.36
N ARG A 215 -15.33 6.55 3.72
CA ARG A 215 -16.13 5.61 4.52
C ARG A 215 -15.62 5.57 5.95
N ASN A 216 -16.53 5.39 6.90
CA ASN A 216 -16.14 4.93 8.21
C ASN A 216 -15.81 3.42 8.16
N SER A 217 -15.14 2.89 9.17
CA SER A 217 -14.80 1.46 9.25
C SER A 217 -16.04 0.55 9.20
N GLU A 218 -17.18 1.05 9.64
CA GLU A 218 -18.45 0.34 9.70
C GLU A 218 -19.17 0.33 8.35
N MET A 219 -18.69 1.11 7.38
CA MET A 219 -19.35 1.36 6.09
C MET A 219 -20.80 1.80 6.22
N THR A 220 -21.15 2.47 7.33
CA THR A 220 -22.52 2.92 7.59
C THR A 220 -22.78 4.31 7.05
N TYR A 221 -24.02 4.54 6.60
CA TYR A 221 -24.51 5.83 6.22
C TYR A 221 -25.03 6.60 7.43
N ASP A 222 -24.53 7.81 7.63
CA ASP A 222 -25.02 8.76 8.62
C ASP A 222 -25.79 9.87 7.90
N PRO A 223 -27.11 10.04 8.13
CA PRO A 223 -27.92 11.06 7.47
C PRO A 223 -27.52 12.49 7.82
N GLU A 224 -26.91 12.73 8.98
CA GLU A 224 -26.46 14.05 9.42
C GLU A 224 -25.09 14.42 8.82
N ALA A 225 -24.16 13.45 8.75
CA ALA A 225 -22.86 13.65 8.13
C ALA A 225 -22.93 13.67 6.58
N GLY A 226 -23.91 12.97 6.00
CA GLY A 226 -24.06 12.80 4.56
C GLY A 226 -23.02 11.85 3.95
N ILE A 227 -22.74 12.04 2.65
CA ILE A 227 -21.76 11.25 1.90
C ILE A 227 -20.66 12.20 1.44
N THR A 228 -19.43 11.89 1.84
CA THR A 228 -18.24 12.62 1.43
C THR A 228 -17.45 11.78 0.45
N TYR A 229 -17.10 12.34 -0.70
CA TYR A 229 -16.19 11.73 -1.67
C TYR A 229 -14.84 12.41 -1.61
N PHE A 230 -13.76 11.62 -1.64
CA PHE A 230 -12.42 12.07 -1.97
C PHE A 230 -12.24 12.04 -3.49
N MET A 231 -11.54 13.05 -4.02
CA MET A 231 -11.20 13.15 -5.43
C MET A 231 -9.77 13.65 -5.59
N LYS A 232 -8.96 12.91 -6.35
CA LYS A 232 -7.70 13.43 -6.87
C LYS A 232 -7.94 13.90 -8.29
N LEU A 233 -7.95 15.22 -8.45
CA LEU A 233 -8.17 15.86 -9.74
C LEU A 233 -6.88 15.89 -10.58
N PRO A 234 -7.00 15.98 -11.93
CA PRO A 234 -5.86 16.13 -12.82
C PRO A 234 -5.03 17.37 -12.46
N LEU A 235 -3.71 17.27 -12.60
CA LEU A 235 -2.79 18.39 -12.40
C LEU A 235 -3.11 19.52 -13.39
N ASN A 236 -2.81 20.75 -12.98
CA ASN A 236 -3.02 21.99 -13.77
C ASN A 236 -4.47 22.32 -14.11
N ARG A 237 -5.45 21.79 -13.36
CA ARG A 237 -6.86 22.13 -13.46
C ARG A 237 -7.36 22.75 -12.16
N GLN A 238 -8.38 23.59 -12.23
CA GLN A 238 -8.99 24.20 -11.04
C GLN A 238 -10.18 23.36 -10.57
N GLU A 239 -10.36 23.24 -9.26
CA GLU A 239 -11.49 22.50 -8.69
C GLU A 239 -12.83 23.02 -9.17
N SER A 240 -12.95 24.34 -9.42
CA SER A 240 -14.15 24.98 -9.96
C SER A 240 -14.58 24.46 -11.33
N ASP A 241 -13.67 23.83 -12.08
CA ASP A 241 -13.98 23.22 -13.39
C ASP A 241 -14.77 21.92 -13.27
N PHE A 242 -14.85 21.35 -12.07
CA PHE A 242 -15.41 20.03 -11.86
C PHE A 242 -16.71 20.07 -11.05
N ARG A 243 -17.55 19.07 -11.27
CA ARG A 243 -18.74 18.77 -10.47
C ARG A 243 -18.86 17.28 -10.26
N LEU A 244 -19.29 16.87 -9.08
CA LEU A 244 -19.55 15.49 -8.74
C LEU A 244 -21.05 15.21 -8.69
N LEU A 245 -21.56 14.41 -9.62
CA LEU A 245 -22.93 13.89 -9.54
C LEU A 245 -22.92 12.62 -8.69
N VAL A 246 -23.62 12.65 -7.56
CA VAL A 246 -23.79 11.49 -6.68
C VAL A 246 -25.24 11.00 -6.72
N GLU A 247 -25.40 9.72 -6.96
CA GLU A 247 -26.66 8.99 -6.91
C GLU A 247 -26.66 8.05 -5.71
N ALA A 248 -27.63 8.20 -4.82
CA ALA A 248 -27.79 7.39 -3.61
C ALA A 248 -29.26 7.09 -3.36
N GLY A 249 -29.65 5.81 -3.33
CA GLY A 249 -31.03 5.41 -3.04
C GLY A 249 -32.11 6.03 -3.95
N GLY A 250 -31.76 6.34 -5.20
CA GLY A 250 -32.64 7.01 -6.18
C GLY A 250 -32.61 8.55 -6.12
N ILE A 251 -31.92 9.13 -5.15
CA ILE A 251 -31.73 10.58 -5.05
C ILE A 251 -30.43 10.94 -5.79
N LYS A 252 -30.48 12.02 -6.60
CA LYS A 252 -29.33 12.54 -7.33
C LYS A 252 -29.01 13.96 -6.85
N LYS A 253 -27.74 14.20 -6.57
CA LYS A 253 -27.24 15.54 -6.20
C LYS A 253 -25.96 15.88 -6.93
N MET A 254 -25.84 17.15 -7.32
CA MET A 254 -24.61 17.72 -7.84
C MET A 254 -23.84 18.37 -6.70
N LEU A 255 -22.60 17.94 -6.50
CA LEU A 255 -21.74 18.42 -5.43
C LEU A 255 -20.56 19.22 -6.00
N GLU A 256 -20.15 20.25 -5.27
CA GLU A 256 -18.98 21.06 -5.62
C GLU A 256 -17.74 20.53 -4.88
N PRO A 257 -16.63 20.25 -5.61
CA PRO A 257 -15.35 19.94 -5.00
C PRO A 257 -14.78 21.10 -4.20
N LYS A 258 -14.19 20.80 -3.06
CA LYS A 258 -13.42 21.73 -2.25
C LYS A 258 -12.27 21.01 -1.52
N ASN A 259 -11.02 21.43 -1.80
CA ASN A 259 -9.81 20.83 -1.23
C ASN A 259 -9.71 19.30 -1.47
N GLY A 260 -10.11 18.86 -2.65
CA GLY A 260 -10.10 17.43 -3.01
C GLY A 260 -11.27 16.63 -2.46
N TYR A 261 -12.31 17.27 -1.87
CA TYR A 261 -13.48 16.58 -1.33
C TYR A 261 -14.78 17.21 -1.85
N ALA A 262 -15.84 16.40 -1.90
CA ALA A 262 -17.20 16.87 -2.08
C ALA A 262 -18.12 16.16 -1.09
N ASN A 263 -19.01 16.91 -0.43
CA ASN A 263 -19.94 16.38 0.56
C ASN A 263 -21.37 16.79 0.24
N GLY A 264 -22.32 15.87 0.50
CA GLY A 264 -23.75 16.14 0.37
C GLY A 264 -24.59 15.28 1.29
N THR A 265 -25.65 15.85 1.85
CA THR A 265 -26.65 15.11 2.65
C THR A 265 -27.77 14.60 1.75
N PHE A 266 -28.22 13.38 1.95
CA PHE A 266 -29.24 12.72 1.11
C PHE A 266 -30.54 12.38 1.89
N GLY A 267 -30.64 12.83 3.14
CA GLY A 267 -31.76 12.50 4.01
C GLY A 267 -31.65 11.09 4.60
N ARG A 268 -32.78 10.55 5.07
CA ARG A 268 -32.81 9.22 5.69
C ARG A 268 -33.23 8.15 4.68
N PHE A 269 -32.59 7.00 4.76
CA PHE A 269 -32.93 5.81 3.98
C PHE A 269 -33.45 4.71 4.91
N PRO A 270 -34.24 3.74 4.39
CA PRO A 270 -34.60 2.56 5.12
C PRO A 270 -33.37 1.67 5.39
N ASP A 271 -33.43 0.88 6.43
CA ASP A 271 -32.38 -0.10 6.76
C ASP A 271 -32.08 -1.02 5.57
N GLY A 272 -30.81 -1.28 5.34
CA GLY A 272 -30.35 -2.14 4.25
C GLY A 272 -29.09 -1.63 3.54
N THR A 273 -28.86 -2.14 2.34
CA THR A 273 -27.74 -1.74 1.49
C THR A 273 -28.08 -0.47 0.70
N LEU A 274 -27.28 0.56 0.85
CA LEU A 274 -27.36 1.80 0.07
C LEU A 274 -26.33 1.77 -1.06
N HIS A 275 -26.78 1.59 -2.29
CA HIS A 275 -25.92 1.66 -3.46
C HIS A 275 -25.62 3.11 -3.82
N LEU A 276 -24.35 3.39 -4.04
CA LEU A 276 -23.82 4.68 -4.45
C LEU A 276 -23.27 4.59 -5.87
N LYS A 277 -23.56 5.64 -6.66
CA LYS A 277 -22.87 5.90 -7.91
C LYS A 277 -22.44 7.36 -7.95
N ALA A 278 -21.15 7.59 -8.16
CA ALA A 278 -20.62 8.93 -8.32
C ALA A 278 -20.00 9.10 -9.70
N THR A 279 -20.26 10.23 -10.34
CA THR A 279 -19.74 10.58 -11.66
C THR A 279 -19.11 11.96 -11.60
N LEU A 280 -17.80 12.01 -11.77
CA LEU A 280 -17.02 13.24 -11.78
C LEU A 280 -16.98 13.82 -13.19
N LEU A 281 -17.48 15.05 -13.33
CA LEU A 281 -17.67 15.76 -14.58
C LEU A 281 -16.66 16.90 -14.73
N ASP A 282 -15.96 16.94 -15.85
CA ASP A 282 -15.24 18.12 -16.35
C ASP A 282 -16.23 19.00 -17.10
N MET A 283 -16.65 20.11 -16.48
CA MET A 283 -17.69 20.98 -17.01
C MET A 283 -17.27 21.73 -18.29
N PRO A 284 -16.08 22.39 -18.34
CA PRO A 284 -15.58 23.01 -19.57
C PRO A 284 -15.29 22.03 -20.71
N GLY A 285 -14.67 20.88 -20.39
CA GLY A 285 -14.32 19.86 -21.37
C GLY A 285 -15.48 18.98 -21.80
N LYS A 286 -16.64 19.06 -21.14
CA LYS A 286 -17.79 18.18 -21.30
C LYS A 286 -17.38 16.71 -21.34
N ALA A 287 -16.67 16.26 -20.30
CA ALA A 287 -16.16 14.90 -20.19
C ALA A 287 -16.45 14.28 -18.82
N VAL A 288 -16.71 12.98 -18.81
CA VAL A 288 -16.66 12.17 -17.59
C VAL A 288 -15.20 11.84 -17.34
N ILE A 289 -14.69 12.17 -16.17
CA ILE A 289 -13.28 11.93 -15.80
C ILE A 289 -13.09 10.96 -14.64
N GLY A 290 -14.17 10.49 -14.03
CA GLY A 290 -14.16 9.48 -13.00
C GLY A 290 -15.54 8.94 -12.73
N VAL A 291 -15.62 7.64 -12.44
CA VAL A 291 -16.85 6.97 -11.99
C VAL A 291 -16.48 6.05 -10.82
N ASP A 292 -17.28 6.10 -9.77
CA ASP A 292 -17.22 5.16 -8.65
C ASP A 292 -18.58 4.50 -8.45
N GLU A 293 -18.57 3.21 -8.17
CA GLU A 293 -19.75 2.45 -7.74
C GLU A 293 -19.39 1.72 -6.44
N SER A 294 -20.09 2.06 -5.37
CA SER A 294 -19.80 1.54 -4.04
C SER A 294 -21.06 1.35 -3.21
N VAL A 295 -20.91 0.83 -2.00
CA VAL A 295 -22.02 0.59 -1.09
C VAL A 295 -21.71 1.16 0.29
N LEU A 296 -22.77 1.63 0.96
CA LEU A 296 -22.85 1.85 2.40
C LEU A 296 -24.01 1.02 2.96
N TYR A 297 -24.07 0.90 4.28
CA TYR A 297 -25.15 0.21 4.96
C TYR A 297 -25.93 1.20 5.82
N VAL A 298 -27.25 1.18 5.71
CA VAL A 298 -28.14 1.89 6.63
C VAL A 298 -28.52 0.92 7.73
N ARG A 299 -27.89 1.06 8.88
CA ARG A 299 -28.08 0.18 10.04
C ARG A 299 -27.55 0.82 11.32
N ASP A 300 -28.12 0.42 12.45
CA ASP A 300 -27.51 0.70 13.74
C ASP A 300 -26.36 -0.30 13.99
N VAL A 301 -25.25 0.22 14.51
CA VAL A 301 -24.11 -0.59 14.94
C VAL A 301 -24.05 -0.63 16.44
N GLU A 302 -24.16 -1.85 17.00
CA GLU A 302 -24.07 -2.07 18.44
C GLU A 302 -22.75 -1.49 19.00
N ASN A 303 -22.81 -0.84 20.15
CA ASN A 303 -21.61 -0.41 20.85
C ASN A 303 -21.07 -1.54 21.72
N ILE A 304 -19.89 -2.08 21.35
CA ILE A 304 -19.22 -3.14 22.11
C ILE A 304 -17.90 -2.64 22.69
N PRO A 305 -17.38 -3.25 23.79
CA PRO A 305 -16.05 -2.95 24.31
C PRO A 305 -14.96 -3.24 23.24
N GLY A 306 -14.03 -2.31 23.10
CA GLY A 306 -12.93 -2.42 22.12
C GLY A 306 -13.27 -1.92 20.72
N ARG A 307 -14.51 -1.51 20.45
CA ARG A 307 -14.92 -0.93 19.17
C ARG A 307 -13.99 0.19 18.75
N ILE A 308 -13.60 0.17 17.47
CA ILE A 308 -12.78 1.19 16.83
C ILE A 308 -13.57 1.88 15.73
N VAL A 309 -13.68 3.19 15.82
CA VAL A 309 -14.23 4.05 14.76
C VAL A 309 -13.09 4.75 14.06
N VAL A 310 -13.14 4.81 12.75
CA VAL A 310 -12.19 5.58 11.92
C VAL A 310 -12.82 6.93 11.62
N GLU A 311 -12.20 8.00 12.12
CA GLU A 311 -12.62 9.37 11.85
C GLU A 311 -12.31 9.77 10.39
N PRO A 312 -12.97 10.80 9.84
CA PRO A 312 -12.71 11.26 8.47
C PRO A 312 -11.24 11.65 8.20
N ASP A 313 -10.51 12.08 9.21
CA ASP A 313 -9.07 12.38 9.14
C ASP A 313 -8.17 11.16 9.35
N GLY A 314 -8.77 9.98 9.43
CA GLY A 314 -8.08 8.69 9.58
C GLY A 314 -7.67 8.35 11.01
N ARG A 315 -7.94 9.16 12.03
CA ARG A 315 -7.65 8.79 13.43
C ARG A 315 -8.53 7.62 13.87
N MET A 316 -7.95 6.71 14.61
CA MET A 316 -8.69 5.65 15.30
C MET A 316 -9.22 6.15 16.63
N ILE A 317 -10.50 5.91 16.89
CA ILE A 317 -11.15 6.17 18.16
C ILE A 317 -11.56 4.82 18.74
N ARG A 318 -10.93 4.43 19.85
CA ARG A 318 -11.23 3.18 20.56
C ARG A 318 -11.98 3.50 21.85
N ASP A 319 -13.16 2.91 22.02
CA ASP A 319 -14.00 3.18 23.19
C ASP A 319 -14.20 4.69 23.46
N GLY A 320 -14.37 5.49 22.39
CA GLY A 320 -14.56 6.94 22.46
C GLY A 320 -13.29 7.76 22.75
N LYS A 321 -12.09 7.16 22.70
CA LYS A 321 -10.81 7.85 22.95
C LYS A 321 -9.88 7.72 21.75
N PRO A 322 -9.13 8.79 21.39
CA PRO A 322 -8.10 8.69 20.36
C PRO A 322 -7.08 7.58 20.69
N PHE A 323 -6.79 6.74 19.71
CA PHE A 323 -5.91 5.59 19.86
C PHE A 323 -4.90 5.55 18.71
N LEU A 324 -3.60 5.51 19.06
CA LEU A 324 -2.51 5.32 18.10
C LEU A 324 -1.98 3.89 18.24
N PRO A 325 -2.27 2.99 17.32
CA PRO A 325 -1.63 1.67 17.30
C PRO A 325 -0.12 1.80 17.05
N VAL A 326 0.68 1.26 17.96
CA VAL A 326 2.12 1.10 17.84
C VAL A 326 2.42 -0.38 18.01
N GLY A 327 2.44 -1.10 16.90
CA GLY A 327 2.49 -2.54 16.85
C GLY A 327 3.81 -3.09 16.31
N VAL A 328 3.95 -4.41 16.42
CA VAL A 328 5.05 -5.16 15.83
C VAL A 328 4.53 -6.44 15.17
N TYR A 329 5.11 -6.78 14.02
CA TYR A 329 4.92 -8.09 13.40
C TYR A 329 5.59 -9.14 14.27
N ALA A 330 4.78 -9.98 14.92
CA ALA A 330 5.27 -10.92 15.91
C ALA A 330 5.86 -12.22 15.31
N GLY A 331 5.40 -12.59 14.10
CA GLY A 331 5.81 -13.84 13.45
C GLY A 331 5.36 -15.08 14.24
N TYR A 332 6.04 -16.19 14.01
CA TYR A 332 5.70 -17.49 14.62
C TYR A 332 5.89 -17.49 16.14
N ASN A 333 5.01 -18.20 16.84
CA ASN A 333 5.23 -18.51 18.24
C ASN A 333 6.20 -19.69 18.36
N ARG A 334 7.39 -19.43 18.91
CA ARG A 334 8.31 -20.49 19.31
C ARG A 334 8.00 -20.91 20.74
N PRO A 335 7.83 -22.21 21.05
CA PRO A 335 7.55 -22.67 22.42
C PRO A 335 8.61 -22.25 23.45
N SER A 336 9.85 -22.01 22.99
CA SER A 336 10.94 -21.53 23.84
C SER A 336 10.90 -20.03 24.16
N ASP A 337 10.08 -19.24 23.47
CA ASP A 337 9.96 -17.79 23.70
C ASP A 337 8.75 -17.46 24.57
N THR A 338 8.80 -17.90 25.82
CA THR A 338 7.69 -17.79 26.79
C THR A 338 7.42 -16.35 27.23
N ASN A 339 8.40 -15.45 27.12
CA ASN A 339 8.27 -14.05 27.58
C ASN A 339 8.01 -13.06 26.44
N LYS A 340 7.65 -13.55 25.24
CA LYS A 340 7.47 -12.72 24.05
C LYS A 340 6.52 -11.56 24.24
N LEU A 341 5.31 -11.80 24.74
CA LEU A 341 4.28 -10.77 24.87
C LEU A 341 4.67 -9.72 25.92
N GLN A 342 5.21 -10.17 27.08
CA GLN A 342 5.73 -9.25 28.10
C GLN A 342 6.84 -8.36 27.52
N ARG A 343 7.79 -8.95 26.80
CA ARG A 343 8.91 -8.22 26.19
C ARG A 343 8.41 -7.18 25.16
N ILE A 344 7.39 -7.52 24.36
CA ILE A 344 6.77 -6.59 23.41
C ILE A 344 6.10 -5.44 24.16
N ARG A 345 5.35 -5.73 25.21
CA ARG A 345 4.70 -4.70 26.05
C ARG A 345 5.71 -3.77 26.71
N ASP A 346 6.76 -4.35 27.30
CA ASP A 346 7.83 -3.59 28.00
C ASP A 346 8.65 -2.71 27.03
N ALA A 347 8.69 -3.06 25.76
CA ALA A 347 9.34 -2.27 24.71
C ALA A 347 8.53 -1.02 24.31
N GLY A 348 7.29 -0.87 24.78
CA GLY A 348 6.43 0.28 24.47
C GLY A 348 5.45 0.06 23.30
N PHE A 349 5.36 -1.17 22.81
CA PHE A 349 4.32 -1.55 21.85
C PHE A 349 2.98 -1.76 22.57
N ASN A 350 1.89 -1.39 21.89
CA ASN A 350 0.52 -1.59 22.39
C ASN A 350 -0.31 -2.54 21.51
N CYS A 351 0.28 -3.05 20.41
CA CYS A 351 -0.37 -3.97 19.48
C CYS A 351 0.59 -5.04 18.96
N VAL A 352 0.00 -6.11 18.46
CA VAL A 352 0.70 -7.21 17.78
C VAL A 352 -0.04 -7.57 16.48
N GLU A 353 0.68 -7.72 15.38
CA GLU A 353 0.16 -8.37 14.18
C GLU A 353 0.46 -9.87 14.24
N GLN A 354 -0.54 -10.69 13.96
CA GLN A 354 -0.37 -12.14 13.84
C GLN A 354 -1.35 -12.73 12.83
N VAL A 355 -0.84 -13.63 12.01
CA VAL A 355 -1.65 -14.37 11.03
C VAL A 355 -2.52 -15.39 11.75
N TRP A 356 -3.84 -15.36 11.52
CA TRP A 356 -4.79 -16.31 12.10
C TRP A 356 -4.46 -17.77 11.76
N SER A 357 -3.90 -18.02 10.57
CA SER A 357 -3.55 -19.36 10.11
C SER A 357 -2.52 -20.07 11.01
N HIS A 358 -1.80 -19.32 11.84
CA HIS A 358 -0.93 -19.94 12.87
C HIS A 358 -1.73 -20.81 13.85
N ALA A 359 -3.01 -20.48 14.08
CA ALA A 359 -3.89 -21.31 14.91
C ALA A 359 -4.08 -22.71 14.32
N VAL A 360 -4.20 -22.81 12.99
CA VAL A 360 -4.33 -24.10 12.28
C VAL A 360 -3.08 -24.97 12.47
N TYR A 361 -1.89 -24.39 12.36
CA TYR A 361 -0.63 -25.15 12.47
C TYR A 361 -0.27 -25.52 13.91
N THR A 362 -0.71 -24.74 14.88
CA THR A 362 -0.41 -24.96 16.31
C THR A 362 -1.50 -25.74 17.05
N GLY A 363 -2.71 -25.80 16.51
CA GLY A 363 -3.92 -26.37 17.11
C GLY A 363 -4.00 -27.90 17.15
N LYS A 364 -2.88 -28.61 17.30
CA LYS A 364 -2.85 -30.11 17.25
C LYS A 364 -3.75 -30.82 18.25
N LYS A 365 -4.19 -30.16 19.34
CA LYS A 365 -5.06 -30.75 20.36
C LYS A 365 -6.43 -30.06 20.44
N ASN A 366 -6.54 -28.82 19.95
CA ASN A 366 -7.74 -27.99 19.97
C ASN A 366 -8.13 -27.63 18.54
N THR A 367 -9.35 -27.16 18.32
CA THR A 367 -9.77 -26.58 17.05
C THR A 367 -8.95 -25.32 16.76
N ALA A 368 -8.87 -24.94 15.49
CA ALA A 368 -8.21 -23.69 15.10
C ALA A 368 -8.86 -22.46 15.76
N LYS A 369 -10.19 -22.47 15.87
CA LYS A 369 -10.97 -21.46 16.59
C LYS A 369 -10.57 -21.30 18.06
N GLU A 370 -10.50 -22.42 18.79
CA GLU A 370 -10.08 -22.40 20.20
C GLU A 370 -8.66 -21.88 20.37
N THR A 371 -7.76 -22.29 19.48
CA THR A 371 -6.36 -21.84 19.50
C THR A 371 -6.23 -20.34 19.21
N LEU A 372 -7.00 -19.83 18.24
CA LEU A 372 -7.05 -18.40 17.92
C LEU A 372 -7.58 -17.58 19.10
N LEU A 373 -8.71 -17.99 19.68
CA LEU A 373 -9.28 -17.33 20.86
C LEU A 373 -8.32 -17.33 22.05
N ALA A 374 -7.66 -18.46 22.33
CA ALA A 374 -6.66 -18.52 23.39
C ALA A 374 -5.50 -17.54 23.15
N SER A 375 -5.03 -17.41 21.90
CA SER A 375 -3.97 -16.46 21.55
C SER A 375 -4.40 -15.01 21.72
N VAL A 376 -5.59 -14.65 21.27
CA VAL A 376 -6.15 -13.28 21.41
C VAL A 376 -6.30 -12.91 22.89
N ARG A 377 -6.87 -13.82 23.70
CA ARG A 377 -7.07 -13.61 25.14
C ARG A 377 -5.76 -13.58 25.92
N GLU A 378 -4.73 -14.32 25.45
CA GLU A 378 -3.41 -14.24 26.05
C GLU A 378 -2.77 -12.86 25.84
N MET A 379 -2.88 -12.30 24.62
CA MET A 379 -2.40 -10.93 24.34
C MET A 379 -3.12 -9.87 25.19
N ALA A 380 -4.41 -10.06 25.44
CA ALA A 380 -5.20 -9.16 26.31
C ALA A 380 -4.67 -9.05 27.75
N LYS A 381 -4.08 -10.14 28.28
CA LYS A 381 -3.46 -10.12 29.63
C LYS A 381 -2.27 -9.17 29.74
N TYR A 382 -1.64 -8.86 28.61
CA TYR A 382 -0.51 -7.93 28.52
C TYR A 382 -0.94 -6.54 28.00
N ASP A 383 -2.24 -6.27 27.94
CA ASP A 383 -2.78 -5.02 27.37
C ASP A 383 -2.27 -4.77 25.94
N LEU A 384 -2.22 -5.83 25.12
CA LEU A 384 -1.82 -5.79 23.72
C LEU A 384 -3.02 -5.94 22.80
N GLY A 385 -3.20 -4.96 21.92
CA GLY A 385 -4.14 -5.05 20.81
C GLY A 385 -3.72 -6.13 19.79
N PHE A 386 -4.70 -6.72 19.13
CA PHE A 386 -4.49 -7.78 18.14
C PHE A 386 -4.95 -7.33 16.74
N LEU A 387 -4.02 -7.20 15.80
CA LEU A 387 -4.32 -7.07 14.37
C LEU A 387 -4.36 -8.47 13.75
N CYS A 388 -5.56 -8.92 13.36
CA CYS A 388 -5.75 -10.25 12.80
C CYS A 388 -5.45 -10.26 11.29
N ALA A 389 -4.37 -10.90 10.86
CA ALA A 389 -4.07 -11.05 9.45
C ALA A 389 -4.87 -12.18 8.83
N ILE A 390 -5.86 -11.83 7.99
CA ILE A 390 -6.69 -12.74 7.19
C ILE A 390 -6.29 -12.74 5.72
N LYS A 391 -5.16 -12.18 5.38
CA LYS A 391 -4.61 -12.01 4.01
C LYS A 391 -4.50 -13.29 3.18
N HIS A 392 -4.57 -14.45 3.82
CA HIS A 392 -4.57 -15.74 3.13
C HIS A 392 -5.96 -16.16 2.60
N GLN A 393 -7.02 -15.40 2.88
CA GLN A 393 -8.38 -15.70 2.41
C GLN A 393 -8.67 -15.12 1.01
N ILE A 394 -7.64 -14.95 0.20
CA ILE A 394 -7.71 -14.51 -1.20
C ILE A 394 -7.55 -15.74 -2.10
N PRO A 395 -8.41 -15.97 -3.11
CA PRO A 395 -8.41 -17.17 -3.96
C PRO A 395 -7.05 -17.49 -4.59
N GLN A 396 -6.29 -16.48 -4.98
CA GLN A 396 -4.98 -16.63 -5.63
C GLN A 396 -3.82 -16.79 -4.64
N CYS A 397 -4.07 -16.70 -3.33
CA CYS A 397 -3.02 -16.89 -2.33
C CYS A 397 -2.59 -18.36 -2.28
N LYS A 398 -1.29 -18.64 -2.40
CA LYS A 398 -0.75 -20.00 -2.33
C LYS A 398 -0.92 -20.65 -0.96
N ALA A 399 -0.92 -19.84 0.10
CA ALA A 399 -1.10 -20.27 1.48
C ALA A 399 -2.55 -20.17 1.95
N LYS A 400 -3.52 -20.08 1.02
CA LYS A 400 -4.95 -20.01 1.37
C LYS A 400 -5.39 -21.22 2.16
N ILE A 401 -6.32 -21.01 3.07
CA ILE A 401 -6.94 -22.06 3.85
C ILE A 401 -8.41 -22.12 3.49
N GLU A 402 -8.77 -23.11 2.69
CA GLU A 402 -10.12 -23.32 2.16
C GLU A 402 -10.98 -24.22 3.05
N SER A 403 -10.37 -24.90 4.03
CA SER A 403 -11.08 -25.74 4.99
C SER A 403 -10.42 -25.70 6.36
N VAL A 404 -11.21 -25.51 7.42
CA VAL A 404 -10.75 -25.47 8.81
C VAL A 404 -11.87 -25.90 9.75
N ASP A 405 -11.59 -26.77 10.71
CA ASP A 405 -12.54 -27.27 11.72
C ASP A 405 -13.86 -27.81 11.14
N GLY A 406 -13.81 -28.37 9.91
CA GLY A 406 -14.99 -28.88 9.19
C GLY A 406 -15.79 -27.81 8.44
N VAL A 407 -15.34 -26.54 8.43
CA VAL A 407 -15.93 -25.47 7.63
C VAL A 407 -15.16 -25.37 6.31
N GLU A 408 -15.88 -25.35 5.17
CA GLU A 408 -15.30 -25.33 3.83
C GLU A 408 -15.65 -24.05 3.06
N GLY A 409 -14.74 -23.60 2.20
CA GLY A 409 -14.86 -22.44 1.34
C GLY A 409 -14.32 -21.16 1.99
N LEU A 410 -13.61 -20.33 1.21
CA LEU A 410 -12.89 -19.15 1.70
C LEU A 410 -13.78 -18.19 2.48
N ASP A 411 -14.95 -17.84 1.95
CA ASP A 411 -15.88 -16.93 2.61
C ASP A 411 -16.45 -17.52 3.92
N ASN A 412 -16.75 -18.82 3.93
CA ASN A 412 -17.25 -19.48 5.14
C ASN A 412 -16.15 -19.59 6.21
N VAL A 413 -14.92 -19.88 5.82
CA VAL A 413 -13.75 -19.88 6.72
C VAL A 413 -13.51 -18.46 7.26
N THR A 414 -13.64 -17.45 6.42
CA THR A 414 -13.54 -16.03 6.85
C THR A 414 -14.62 -15.70 7.89
N ARG A 415 -15.90 -16.09 7.63
CA ARG A 415 -17.00 -15.93 8.60
C ARG A 415 -16.69 -16.62 9.92
N TYR A 416 -16.24 -17.87 9.84
CA TYR A 416 -15.92 -18.68 11.02
C TYR A 416 -14.86 -18.05 11.92
N ILE A 417 -13.82 -17.46 11.31
CA ILE A 417 -12.74 -16.79 12.04
C ILE A 417 -13.22 -15.48 12.64
N ILE A 418 -13.88 -14.63 11.85
CA ILE A 418 -14.35 -13.32 12.28
C ILE A 418 -15.38 -13.48 13.42
N ASP A 419 -16.34 -14.40 13.27
CA ASP A 419 -17.35 -14.69 14.31
C ASP A 419 -16.73 -15.20 15.62
N ALA A 420 -15.53 -15.80 15.55
CA ALA A 420 -14.83 -16.24 16.74
C ALA A 420 -14.27 -15.08 17.57
N ILE A 421 -13.77 -14.00 16.91
CA ILE A 421 -12.94 -12.98 17.58
C ILE A 421 -13.53 -11.57 17.60
N LYS A 422 -14.55 -11.27 16.78
CA LYS A 422 -15.08 -9.91 16.58
C LYS A 422 -15.58 -9.21 17.86
N ARG A 423 -15.83 -9.95 18.94
CA ARG A 423 -16.24 -9.41 20.25
C ARG A 423 -15.12 -9.42 21.30
N GLU A 424 -13.92 -9.83 20.94
CA GLU A 424 -12.78 -9.79 21.85
C GLU A 424 -12.29 -8.32 21.97
N PRO A 425 -12.23 -7.76 23.20
CA PRO A 425 -12.06 -6.31 23.38
C PRO A 425 -10.68 -5.78 22.98
N ASN A 426 -9.72 -6.64 22.74
CA ASN A 426 -8.38 -6.28 22.27
C ASN A 426 -8.17 -6.47 20.76
N LEU A 427 -9.18 -6.88 20.00
CA LEU A 427 -9.13 -6.83 18.55
C LEU A 427 -9.06 -5.38 18.10
N ILE A 428 -8.15 -5.05 17.16
CA ILE A 428 -7.97 -3.69 16.64
C ILE A 428 -8.24 -3.57 15.15
N GLY A 429 -8.43 -4.68 14.46
CA GLY A 429 -8.71 -4.68 13.03
C GLY A 429 -8.27 -5.95 12.32
N TYR A 430 -8.42 -5.92 11.00
CA TYR A 430 -8.11 -7.03 10.11
C TYR A 430 -7.12 -6.60 9.04
N TYR A 431 -6.06 -7.38 8.85
CA TYR A 431 -5.09 -7.20 7.79
C TYR A 431 -5.46 -8.10 6.62
N VAL A 432 -6.03 -7.50 5.56
CA VAL A 432 -6.72 -8.22 4.49
C VAL A 432 -5.88 -8.53 3.27
N ALA A 433 -4.78 -7.80 3.05
CA ALA A 433 -3.88 -8.04 1.91
C ALA A 433 -2.45 -7.60 2.21
N ASP A 434 -1.47 -8.27 1.58
CA ASP A 434 -0.04 -8.10 1.83
C ASP A 434 0.74 -8.22 0.52
N GLU A 435 1.16 -7.08 -0.03
CA GLU A 435 1.93 -6.96 -1.29
C GLU A 435 1.31 -7.72 -2.50
N ASN A 436 -0.01 -7.75 -2.56
CA ASN A 436 -0.71 -8.48 -3.60
C ASN A 436 -0.64 -7.74 -4.95
N PRO A 437 -0.54 -8.46 -6.08
CA PRO A 437 -0.59 -7.84 -7.40
C PRO A 437 -1.99 -7.26 -7.71
N ILE A 438 -2.04 -6.23 -8.57
CA ILE A 438 -3.28 -5.51 -8.94
C ILE A 438 -4.38 -6.46 -9.43
N ILE A 439 -4.04 -7.55 -10.12
CA ILE A 439 -5.02 -8.52 -10.61
C ILE A 439 -5.85 -9.16 -9.48
N GLN A 440 -5.37 -9.15 -8.25
CA GLN A 440 -6.09 -9.66 -7.08
C GLN A 440 -6.98 -8.62 -6.41
N LEU A 441 -6.93 -7.36 -6.85
CA LEU A 441 -7.69 -6.26 -6.24
C LEU A 441 -9.19 -6.51 -6.13
N PRO A 442 -9.89 -7.10 -7.12
CA PRO A 442 -11.31 -7.45 -6.96
C PRO A 442 -11.57 -8.42 -5.80
N ALA A 443 -10.69 -9.41 -5.60
CA ALA A 443 -10.81 -10.35 -4.49
C ALA A 443 -10.50 -9.70 -3.13
N ILE A 444 -9.55 -8.76 -3.09
CA ILE A 444 -9.21 -7.97 -1.88
C ILE A 444 -10.39 -7.09 -1.49
N ARG A 445 -10.99 -6.39 -2.44
CA ARG A 445 -12.20 -5.58 -2.22
C ARG A 445 -13.39 -6.42 -1.75
N HIS A 446 -13.53 -7.64 -2.29
CA HIS A 446 -14.53 -8.60 -1.80
C HIS A 446 -14.27 -9.00 -0.34
N LEU A 447 -13.04 -9.39 0.00
CA LEU A 447 -12.67 -9.76 1.37
C LEU A 447 -12.85 -8.59 2.34
N ARG A 448 -12.44 -7.37 1.94
CA ARG A 448 -12.70 -6.16 2.73
C ARG A 448 -14.20 -5.98 3.02
N ARG A 449 -15.04 -6.01 1.98
CA ARG A 449 -16.49 -5.84 2.13
C ARG A 449 -17.08 -6.92 3.03
N LEU A 450 -16.77 -8.19 2.79
CA LEU A 450 -17.22 -9.30 3.62
C LEU A 450 -16.82 -9.12 5.08
N THR A 451 -15.59 -8.68 5.34
CA THR A 451 -15.09 -8.42 6.68
C THR A 451 -15.89 -7.31 7.37
N SER A 452 -16.12 -6.18 6.70
CA SER A 452 -16.89 -5.05 7.26
C SER A 452 -18.38 -5.38 7.47
N GLU A 453 -18.95 -6.28 6.68
CA GLU A 453 -20.32 -6.79 6.89
C GLU A 453 -20.42 -7.65 8.15
N LEU A 454 -19.41 -8.50 8.38
CA LEU A 454 -19.37 -9.46 9.50
C LEU A 454 -18.95 -8.82 10.82
N ASP A 455 -18.07 -7.84 10.73
CA ASP A 455 -17.52 -7.09 11.84
C ASP A 455 -17.51 -5.58 11.54
N PRO A 456 -18.59 -4.88 11.83
CA PRO A 456 -18.65 -3.43 11.64
C PRO A 456 -17.93 -2.64 12.75
N TRP A 457 -17.35 -3.28 13.73
CA TRP A 457 -16.71 -2.63 14.87
C TRP A 457 -15.21 -2.43 14.71
N HIS A 458 -14.58 -3.05 13.71
CA HIS A 458 -13.12 -3.00 13.53
C HIS A 458 -12.72 -2.72 12.08
N PRO A 459 -11.69 -1.87 11.87
CA PRO A 459 -11.23 -1.48 10.53
C PRO A 459 -10.46 -2.59 9.82
N THR A 460 -10.37 -2.43 8.51
CA THR A 460 -9.57 -3.25 7.61
C THR A 460 -8.32 -2.51 7.14
N MET A 461 -7.22 -3.25 6.94
CA MET A 461 -5.93 -2.70 6.50
C MET A 461 -5.41 -3.52 5.31
N THR A 462 -4.88 -2.84 4.29
CA THR A 462 -4.27 -3.46 3.10
C THR A 462 -2.87 -2.92 2.92
N LEU A 463 -1.88 -3.79 2.71
CA LEU A 463 -0.49 -3.39 2.53
C LEU A 463 -0.04 -3.49 1.08
N THR A 464 0.74 -2.51 0.64
CA THR A 464 1.54 -2.56 -0.59
C THR A 464 2.85 -1.81 -0.42
N CYS A 465 3.95 -2.38 -0.94
CA CYS A 465 5.26 -1.75 -1.00
C CYS A 465 5.48 -0.98 -2.32
N ARG A 466 4.50 -0.93 -3.20
CA ARG A 466 4.66 -0.47 -4.57
C ARG A 466 4.01 0.87 -4.81
N ASP A 467 4.80 1.85 -5.26
CA ASP A 467 4.34 3.20 -5.58
C ASP A 467 3.25 3.22 -6.68
N ASP A 468 3.36 2.33 -7.67
CA ASP A 468 2.40 2.18 -8.76
C ASP A 468 1.07 1.53 -8.35
N HIS A 469 0.95 1.06 -7.11
CA HIS A 469 -0.26 0.47 -6.57
C HIS A 469 -1.13 1.44 -5.76
N PHE A 470 -0.58 2.53 -5.22
CA PHE A 470 -1.28 3.35 -4.24
C PHE A 470 -2.65 3.85 -4.70
N LEU A 471 -2.75 4.36 -5.93
CA LEU A 471 -4.03 4.84 -6.47
C LEU A 471 -5.07 3.72 -6.62
N PHE A 472 -4.63 2.51 -6.98
CA PHE A 472 -5.53 1.36 -7.16
C PHE A 472 -6.00 0.77 -5.83
N PHE A 473 -5.13 0.80 -4.81
CA PHE A 473 -5.38 0.19 -3.50
C PHE A 473 -5.97 1.16 -2.47
N ALA A 474 -6.11 2.45 -2.80
CA ALA A 474 -6.53 3.48 -1.86
C ALA A 474 -7.87 3.18 -1.15
N ASP A 475 -8.78 2.46 -1.82
CA ASP A 475 -10.07 2.04 -1.27
C ASP A 475 -10.18 0.55 -0.92
N SER A 476 -9.06 -0.18 -0.95
CA SER A 476 -9.05 -1.63 -0.69
C SER A 476 -9.10 -2.00 0.80
N GLY A 477 -8.91 -1.04 1.68
CA GLY A 477 -9.04 -1.11 3.13
C GLY A 477 -9.51 0.22 3.69
N ASP A 478 -9.76 0.30 4.99
CA ASP A 478 -9.95 1.56 5.71
C ASP A 478 -8.61 2.28 5.87
N TYR A 479 -7.52 1.53 5.87
CA TYR A 479 -6.16 2.03 5.84
C TYR A 479 -5.35 1.36 4.75
N LEU A 480 -4.50 2.15 4.11
CA LEU A 480 -3.45 1.64 3.25
C LEU A 480 -2.14 1.56 4.06
N MET A 481 -1.63 0.34 4.27
CA MET A 481 -0.34 0.11 4.90
C MET A 481 0.76 0.24 3.85
N PHE A 482 1.89 0.80 4.27
CA PHE A 482 3.05 0.95 3.41
C PHE A 482 4.32 0.53 4.12
N ASP A 483 5.09 -0.31 3.46
CA ASP A 483 6.38 -0.80 3.92
C ASP A 483 7.49 -0.46 2.95
N SER A 484 8.34 0.46 3.35
CA SER A 484 9.57 0.80 2.65
C SER A 484 10.74 0.63 3.59
N TYR A 485 11.71 -0.15 3.17
CA TYR A 485 12.83 -0.59 4.00
C TYR A 485 14.14 0.01 3.49
N PRO A 486 14.50 1.24 3.90
CA PRO A 486 15.57 2.02 3.29
C PRO A 486 16.99 1.57 3.67
N VAL A 487 17.16 0.75 4.72
CA VAL A 487 18.48 0.41 5.23
C VAL A 487 18.95 -0.93 4.69
N GLY A 488 20.03 -0.94 3.93
CA GLY A 488 20.80 -2.13 3.58
C GLY A 488 20.47 -2.82 2.26
N TYR A 489 19.40 -2.42 1.52
CA TYR A 489 19.02 -3.11 0.29
C TYR A 489 19.45 -2.40 -0.99
N PHE A 490 19.24 -1.10 -1.09
CA PHE A 490 19.42 -0.33 -2.33
C PHE A 490 20.81 0.25 -2.54
N TYR A 491 21.67 0.17 -1.54
CA TYR A 491 22.98 0.78 -1.58
C TYR A 491 24.07 -0.28 -1.58
N THR A 492 25.01 -0.13 -2.51
CA THR A 492 26.12 -1.04 -2.75
C THR A 492 26.94 -1.34 -1.49
N LYS A 493 27.62 -2.47 -1.52
CA LYS A 493 28.48 -3.07 -0.47
C LYS A 493 29.29 -2.09 0.38
N ASP A 494 29.64 -0.95 -0.17
CA ASP A 494 30.67 -0.07 0.39
C ASP A 494 30.09 1.23 0.98
N SER A 495 28.74 1.42 0.98
CA SER A 495 28.16 2.64 1.49
C SER A 495 27.64 2.46 2.92
N PRO A 496 28.31 3.02 3.94
CA PRO A 496 27.70 3.23 5.26
C PRO A 496 26.53 4.23 5.20
N ARG A 497 26.37 4.90 4.06
CA ARG A 497 25.40 5.99 3.82
C ARG A 497 24.11 5.38 3.30
N GLN A 498 23.06 5.47 4.09
CA GLN A 498 21.70 5.04 3.74
C GLN A 498 20.82 6.26 3.53
N SER A 499 19.76 6.12 2.72
CA SER A 499 18.85 7.24 2.43
C SER A 499 17.39 6.83 2.53
N MET A 500 16.58 7.68 3.16
CA MET A 500 15.13 7.58 3.20
C MET A 500 14.43 8.29 2.03
N ALA A 501 15.15 8.89 1.09
CA ALA A 501 14.56 9.72 0.03
C ALA A 501 13.47 8.98 -0.76
N LEU A 502 13.66 7.69 -1.04
CA LEU A 502 12.64 6.88 -1.69
C LEU A 502 11.41 6.70 -0.80
N SER A 503 11.60 6.31 0.47
CA SER A 503 10.50 6.18 1.44
C SER A 503 9.73 7.50 1.60
N HIS A 504 10.45 8.62 1.67
CA HIS A 504 9.87 9.95 1.78
C HIS A 504 9.00 10.30 0.55
N LYS A 505 9.51 10.02 -0.65
CA LYS A 505 8.76 10.20 -1.90
C LYS A 505 7.49 9.34 -1.92
N SER A 506 7.61 8.07 -1.57
CA SER A 506 6.47 7.15 -1.52
C SER A 506 5.41 7.56 -0.50
N ILE A 507 5.81 8.08 0.67
CA ILE A 507 4.87 8.60 1.67
C ILE A 507 4.09 9.82 1.12
N LYS A 508 4.74 10.71 0.37
CA LYS A 508 4.02 11.80 -0.32
C LYS A 508 2.97 11.27 -1.28
N MET A 509 3.32 10.24 -2.04
CA MET A 509 2.38 9.62 -3.01
C MET A 509 1.19 8.94 -2.33
N ILE A 510 1.40 8.21 -1.23
CA ILE A 510 0.30 7.54 -0.53
C ILE A 510 -0.67 8.55 0.08
N ARG A 511 -0.17 9.67 0.59
CA ARG A 511 -1.03 10.79 1.02
C ARG A 511 -1.84 11.37 -0.13
N ASP A 512 -1.21 11.55 -1.28
CA ASP A 512 -1.87 12.08 -2.48
C ASP A 512 -2.92 11.10 -3.04
N ALA A 513 -2.82 9.81 -2.72
CA ALA A 513 -3.85 8.82 -3.03
C ALA A 513 -5.10 8.94 -2.14
N GLY A 514 -5.05 9.75 -1.06
CA GLY A 514 -6.21 10.11 -0.23
C GLY A 514 -6.63 9.08 0.82
N ALA A 515 -5.96 7.93 0.91
CA ALA A 515 -6.23 6.96 1.96
C ALA A 515 -5.50 7.32 3.26
N PRO A 516 -6.12 7.14 4.43
CA PRO A 516 -5.39 7.11 5.69
C PRO A 516 -4.35 5.99 5.64
N PHE A 517 -3.14 6.22 6.14
CA PHE A 517 -2.11 5.22 6.01
C PHE A 517 -1.50 4.76 7.33
N VAL A 518 -0.99 3.53 7.30
CA VAL A 518 -0.24 2.88 8.36
C VAL A 518 1.20 2.69 7.90
N TRP A 519 2.14 3.14 8.71
CA TRP A 519 3.56 3.02 8.41
C TRP A 519 4.17 1.72 8.96
N VAL A 520 5.00 1.05 8.14
CA VAL A 520 5.71 -0.16 8.56
C VAL A 520 7.22 0.11 8.59
N PRO A 521 7.77 0.61 9.72
CA PRO A 521 9.18 0.90 9.83
C PRO A 521 10.04 -0.37 9.90
N GLN A 522 11.24 -0.29 9.32
CA GLN A 522 12.22 -1.38 9.29
C GLN A 522 12.93 -1.53 10.63
N ILE A 523 12.93 -2.74 11.19
CA ILE A 523 13.76 -3.14 12.35
C ILE A 523 14.53 -4.43 12.08
N PHE A 524 14.64 -4.86 10.84
CA PHE A 524 15.30 -6.08 10.43
C PHE A 524 16.52 -5.78 9.54
N ASN A 525 17.33 -6.83 9.36
CA ASN A 525 18.46 -6.85 8.45
C ASN A 525 18.09 -7.68 7.21
N TRP A 526 18.22 -7.11 6.02
CA TRP A 526 17.94 -7.81 4.76
C TRP A 526 18.65 -9.16 4.61
N ASN A 527 19.81 -9.37 5.26
CA ASN A 527 20.47 -10.68 5.25
C ASN A 527 19.62 -11.78 5.89
N ALA A 528 18.75 -11.42 6.82
CA ALA A 528 17.79 -12.34 7.41
C ALA A 528 16.81 -12.91 6.37
N GLU A 529 16.45 -12.09 5.39
CA GLU A 529 15.50 -12.42 4.31
C GLU A 529 16.22 -12.97 3.06
N ILE A 530 17.35 -12.37 2.66
CA ILE A 530 17.95 -12.60 1.32
C ILE A 530 19.31 -13.31 1.37
N LYS A 531 20.00 -13.42 2.51
CA LYS A 531 21.29 -14.16 2.76
C LYS A 531 22.46 -13.88 1.79
N ILE A 532 22.59 -12.67 1.19
CA ILE A 532 23.48 -12.49 0.04
C ILE A 532 24.54 -11.41 0.20
N LEU A 533 24.37 -10.44 1.11
CA LEU A 533 25.28 -9.28 1.23
C LEU A 533 25.63 -8.99 2.69
N PRO A 534 26.78 -8.35 2.96
CA PRO A 534 27.05 -7.74 4.25
C PRO A 534 26.14 -6.54 4.45
N VAL A 535 24.92 -6.80 4.91
CA VAL A 535 23.89 -5.83 5.26
C VAL A 535 23.83 -5.72 6.78
N ARG A 536 23.36 -4.62 7.28
CA ARG A 536 23.28 -4.33 8.71
C ARG A 536 21.87 -4.06 9.18
N TYR A 537 21.65 -4.14 10.45
CA TYR A 537 20.44 -3.62 11.07
C TYR A 537 20.40 -2.10 11.04
N PRO A 538 19.21 -1.47 11.04
CA PRO A 538 19.09 -0.04 11.26
C PRO A 538 19.61 0.37 12.63
N THR A 539 20.29 1.50 12.70
CA THR A 539 20.71 2.12 13.96
C THR A 539 19.51 2.73 14.68
N ALA A 540 19.66 3.03 15.99
CA ALA A 540 18.63 3.74 16.76
C ALA A 540 18.19 5.05 16.09
N LYS A 541 19.15 5.81 15.52
CA LYS A 541 18.90 7.06 14.81
C LYS A 541 18.07 6.86 13.54
N GLU A 542 18.36 5.82 12.77
CA GLU A 542 17.62 5.50 11.54
C GLU A 542 16.19 5.02 11.84
N VAL A 543 16.00 4.13 12.84
CA VAL A 543 14.64 3.70 13.24
C VAL A 543 13.83 4.88 13.76
N ARG A 544 14.45 5.75 14.58
CA ARG A 544 13.82 6.99 15.05
C ARG A 544 13.39 7.88 13.88
N SER A 545 14.26 8.10 12.91
CA SER A 545 13.96 8.97 11.76
C SER A 545 12.86 8.40 10.88
N MET A 546 12.82 7.08 10.67
CA MET A 546 11.72 6.41 9.95
C MET A 546 10.36 6.66 10.63
N VAL A 547 10.25 6.45 11.94
CA VAL A 547 8.95 6.66 12.62
C VAL A 547 8.55 8.14 12.65
N LEU A 548 9.50 9.05 12.79
CA LEU A 548 9.23 10.48 12.78
C LEU A 548 8.85 10.99 11.37
N LEU A 549 9.41 10.42 10.30
CA LEU A 549 8.97 10.70 8.94
C LEU A 549 7.49 10.30 8.74
N GLY A 550 7.08 9.14 9.23
CA GLY A 550 5.67 8.73 9.23
C GLY A 550 4.78 9.74 9.98
N ALA A 551 5.24 10.25 11.13
CA ALA A 551 4.52 11.25 11.92
C ALA A 551 4.33 12.59 11.18
N ILE A 552 5.37 13.09 10.49
CA ILE A 552 5.29 14.32 9.67
C ILE A 552 4.17 14.21 8.63
N TYR A 553 3.95 13.02 8.10
CA TYR A 553 2.98 12.75 7.03
C TYR A 553 1.68 12.08 7.49
N ASP A 554 1.30 12.18 8.76
CA ASP A 554 0.04 11.67 9.31
C ASP A 554 -0.13 10.15 9.28
N ALA A 555 0.93 9.38 9.51
CA ALA A 555 0.76 7.96 9.78
C ALA A 555 -0.18 7.76 10.98
N ARG A 556 -1.24 6.98 10.81
CA ARG A 556 -2.30 6.77 11.81
C ARG A 556 -2.10 5.51 12.65
N ALA A 557 -1.13 4.70 12.27
CA ALA A 557 -0.63 3.56 13.04
C ALA A 557 0.78 3.19 12.59
N TYR A 558 1.48 2.42 13.39
CA TYR A 558 2.82 1.91 13.12
C TYR A 558 2.86 0.42 13.40
N PHE A 559 3.41 -0.39 12.47
CA PHE A 559 3.66 -1.81 12.68
C PHE A 559 5.09 -2.17 12.28
N PHE A 560 5.97 -2.30 13.26
CA PHE A 560 7.40 -2.53 13.03
C PHE A 560 7.68 -3.93 12.49
N TYR A 561 8.38 -4.03 11.37
CA TYR A 561 8.76 -5.32 10.79
C TYR A 561 10.23 -5.62 11.09
N ALA A 562 10.61 -6.66 11.88
CA ALA A 562 9.76 -7.63 12.54
C ALA A 562 10.44 -8.19 13.80
N TYR A 563 9.69 -8.55 14.80
CA TYR A 563 10.18 -9.19 16.03
C TYR A 563 10.99 -10.46 15.76
N HIS A 564 10.46 -11.35 14.91
CA HIS A 564 11.10 -12.64 14.62
C HIS A 564 12.46 -12.49 13.92
N CYS A 565 12.68 -11.42 13.14
CA CYS A 565 13.97 -11.13 12.52
C CYS A 565 15.04 -10.76 13.55
N ILE A 566 14.65 -10.09 14.64
CA ILE A 566 15.57 -9.76 15.73
C ILE A 566 15.84 -11.00 16.59
N PHE A 567 14.79 -11.61 17.15
CA PHE A 567 14.95 -12.65 18.19
C PHE A 567 15.36 -14.02 17.65
N TYR A 568 15.14 -14.28 16.34
CA TYR A 568 15.41 -15.60 15.79
C TYR A 568 16.55 -15.63 14.77
N GLN A 569 17.07 -14.46 14.39
CA GLN A 569 18.04 -14.34 13.30
C GLN A 569 19.21 -13.39 13.61
N SER A 570 19.10 -12.50 14.60
CA SER A 570 20.18 -11.57 14.95
C SER A 570 21.20 -12.19 15.90
N GLU A 571 22.46 -11.82 15.71
CA GLU A 571 23.55 -12.11 16.66
C GLU A 571 23.62 -11.06 17.80
N ASN A 572 23.00 -9.88 17.59
CA ASN A 572 23.01 -8.76 18.55
C ASN A 572 21.58 -8.34 18.93
N VAL A 573 20.85 -9.27 19.56
CA VAL A 573 19.42 -9.13 19.88
C VAL A 573 19.16 -7.93 20.78
N ASP A 574 19.95 -7.75 21.84
CA ASP A 574 19.69 -6.72 22.86
C ASP A 574 19.79 -5.31 22.30
N GLU A 575 20.83 -5.03 21.50
CA GLU A 575 21.00 -3.73 20.86
C GLU A 575 19.87 -3.46 19.86
N GLN A 576 19.56 -4.44 18.99
CA GLN A 576 18.54 -4.24 17.95
C GLN A 576 17.16 -4.07 18.55
N TRP A 577 16.85 -4.82 19.61
CA TRP A 577 15.59 -4.66 20.31
C TRP A 577 15.50 -3.34 21.09
N ALA A 578 16.61 -2.88 21.66
CA ALA A 578 16.70 -1.57 22.30
C ALA A 578 16.44 -0.43 21.31
N ASN A 579 16.99 -0.52 20.07
CA ASN A 579 16.76 0.46 19.00
C ASN A 579 15.27 0.53 18.62
N ALA A 580 14.62 -0.61 18.42
CA ALA A 580 13.18 -0.70 18.14
C ALA A 580 12.34 -0.16 19.30
N SER A 581 12.69 -0.54 20.54
CA SER A 581 11.98 -0.13 21.75
C SER A 581 12.04 1.38 21.98
N GLN A 582 13.18 2.01 21.74
CA GLN A 582 13.33 3.47 21.85
C GLN A 582 12.42 4.21 20.87
N ALA A 583 12.34 3.73 19.61
CA ALA A 583 11.47 4.32 18.61
C ALA A 583 9.97 4.11 18.93
N ALA A 584 9.60 2.92 19.41
CA ALA A 584 8.23 2.63 19.82
C ALA A 584 7.77 3.52 20.99
N ARG A 585 8.61 3.65 22.03
CA ARG A 585 8.33 4.54 23.17
C ARG A 585 8.28 6.00 22.75
N LEU A 586 9.16 6.44 21.85
CA LEU A 586 9.14 7.81 21.34
C LEU A 586 7.78 8.11 20.68
N ILE A 587 7.37 7.32 19.69
CA ILE A 587 6.12 7.54 18.98
C ILE A 587 4.92 7.45 19.92
N SER A 588 4.91 6.50 20.86
CA SER A 588 3.86 6.40 21.90
C SER A 588 3.80 7.66 22.78
N SER A 589 4.96 8.22 23.14
CA SER A 589 5.01 9.45 23.95
C SER A 589 4.52 10.69 23.19
N LEU A 590 4.67 10.71 21.86
CA LEU A 590 4.20 11.80 21.01
C LEU A 590 2.72 11.67 20.62
N SER A 591 2.06 10.55 20.92
CA SER A 591 0.68 10.28 20.51
C SER A 591 -0.32 11.40 20.86
N PRO A 592 -0.24 12.11 22.01
CA PRO A 592 -1.15 13.23 22.28
C PRO A 592 -1.11 14.32 21.21
N TRP A 593 0.07 14.67 20.71
CA TRP A 593 0.23 15.66 19.64
C TRP A 593 -0.18 15.10 18.29
N LEU A 594 0.20 13.85 17.97
CA LEU A 594 -0.09 13.21 16.68
C LEU A 594 -1.59 12.97 16.46
N LEU A 595 -2.35 12.82 17.54
CA LEU A 595 -3.80 12.61 17.52
C LEU A 595 -4.59 13.89 17.83
N SER A 596 -3.92 15.02 18.07
CA SER A 596 -4.57 16.30 18.36
C SER A 596 -5.28 16.85 17.13
N CYS A 597 -6.45 17.47 17.35
CA CYS A 597 -7.20 18.24 16.36
C CYS A 597 -6.93 19.74 16.47
N GLU A 598 -6.05 20.16 17.38
CA GLU A 598 -5.74 21.58 17.52
C GLU A 598 -5.01 22.11 16.27
N SER A 599 -5.38 23.32 15.88
CA SER A 599 -4.70 23.98 14.75
C SER A 599 -3.25 24.25 15.09
N ALA A 600 -2.34 23.76 14.26
CA ALA A 600 -0.90 23.99 14.40
C ALA A 600 -0.39 24.96 13.31
N PRO A 601 0.60 25.82 13.64
CA PRO A 601 1.23 26.66 12.63
C PRO A 601 1.94 25.80 11.58
N LYS A 602 1.93 26.25 10.33
CA LYS A 602 2.67 25.58 9.26
C LYS A 602 4.17 25.73 9.48
N ALA A 603 4.90 24.62 9.55
CA ALA A 603 6.34 24.63 9.50
C ALA A 603 6.80 24.83 8.04
N GLU A 604 7.58 25.88 7.78
CA GLU A 604 8.14 26.19 6.47
C GLU A 604 9.63 25.79 6.48
N VAL A 605 10.02 24.87 5.60
CA VAL A 605 11.39 24.41 5.46
C VAL A 605 12.07 25.15 4.31
N LYS A 606 13.16 25.83 4.61
CA LYS A 606 14.08 26.41 3.63
C LYS A 606 15.35 25.58 3.63
N GLN A 607 15.50 24.73 2.62
CA GLN A 607 16.72 23.96 2.43
C GLN A 607 17.89 24.90 2.16
N ILE A 608 19.00 24.70 2.87
CA ILE A 608 20.26 25.45 2.68
C ILE A 608 21.23 24.57 1.90
N SER A 609 21.40 23.32 2.31
CA SER A 609 22.29 22.38 1.64
C SER A 609 21.93 20.93 1.90
N GLY A 610 22.44 20.01 1.07
CA GLY A 610 22.46 18.57 1.29
C GLY A 610 21.12 17.85 1.08
N ALA A 611 20.91 16.78 1.86
CA ALA A 611 19.74 15.91 1.77
C ALA A 611 18.44 16.64 2.12
N GLU A 612 17.33 16.18 1.54
CA GLU A 612 15.99 16.75 1.78
C GLU A 612 15.62 16.69 3.26
N VAL A 613 15.10 17.81 3.78
CA VAL A 613 14.62 17.96 5.15
C VAL A 613 13.12 18.17 5.12
N ALA A 614 12.39 17.40 5.94
CA ALA A 614 10.96 17.59 6.19
C ALA A 614 10.73 18.03 7.64
N ALA A 615 9.71 18.88 7.85
CA ALA A 615 9.33 19.29 9.19
C ALA A 615 7.81 19.52 9.30
N ARG A 616 7.28 19.29 10.51
CA ARG A 616 5.90 19.59 10.84
C ARG A 616 5.74 20.01 12.28
N ALA A 617 4.88 21.00 12.49
CA ALA A 617 4.44 21.41 13.82
C ALA A 617 3.10 20.76 14.20
N PHE A 618 2.94 20.50 15.48
CA PHE A 618 1.74 20.00 16.14
C PHE A 618 1.46 20.82 17.38
N VAL A 619 0.21 20.84 17.82
CA VAL A 619 -0.21 21.49 19.07
C VAL A 619 -1.09 20.54 19.84
N HIS A 620 -0.88 20.41 21.14
CA HIS A 620 -1.73 19.68 22.07
C HIS A 620 -1.81 20.41 23.39
N GLU A 621 -3.02 20.71 23.86
CA GLU A 621 -3.27 21.53 25.06
C GLU A 621 -2.51 22.87 25.03
N GLY A 622 -2.47 23.50 23.82
CA GLY A 622 -1.74 24.74 23.59
C GLY A 622 -0.21 24.60 23.59
N LYS A 623 0.35 23.41 23.78
CA LYS A 623 1.81 23.16 23.78
C LYS A 623 2.27 22.76 22.37
N PRO A 624 3.22 23.52 21.76
CA PRO A 624 3.74 23.18 20.45
C PRO A 624 4.80 22.07 20.51
N LEU A 625 4.82 21.28 19.44
CA LEU A 625 5.81 20.26 19.13
C LEU A 625 6.25 20.44 17.68
N VAL A 626 7.56 20.34 17.37
CA VAL A 626 8.05 20.32 15.98
C VAL A 626 8.86 19.05 15.77
N ILE A 627 8.52 18.30 14.73
CA ILE A 627 9.25 17.10 14.28
C ILE A 627 10.01 17.47 13.02
N ILE A 628 11.28 17.08 12.95
CA ILE A 628 12.18 17.33 11.82
C ILE A 628 12.86 16.03 11.43
N THR A 629 12.98 15.75 10.12
CA THR A 629 13.72 14.58 9.58
C THR A 629 14.56 14.97 8.38
N ALA A 630 15.69 14.30 8.20
CA ALA A 630 16.56 14.39 7.03
C ALA A 630 16.70 13.03 6.37
N ASP A 631 16.60 12.98 5.05
CA ASP A 631 16.59 11.75 4.29
C ASP A 631 17.95 11.05 4.17
N GLY A 632 19.08 11.78 4.35
CA GLY A 632 20.41 11.28 4.02
C GLY A 632 20.60 11.07 2.50
N PRO A 633 21.72 10.51 2.04
CA PRO A 633 22.85 10.04 2.82
C PRO A 633 23.84 11.15 3.24
N ASP A 634 23.73 12.33 2.63
CA ASP A 634 24.66 13.44 2.81
C ASP A 634 24.31 14.28 4.04
N GLU A 635 25.27 15.08 4.49
CA GLU A 635 25.01 16.15 5.46
C GLU A 635 23.97 17.12 4.89
N CYS A 636 23.16 17.67 5.77
CA CYS A 636 22.17 18.67 5.37
C CYS A 636 22.07 19.80 6.38
N GLU A 637 21.66 20.96 5.89
CA GLU A 637 21.32 22.12 6.69
C GLU A 637 20.01 22.72 6.17
N ALA A 638 19.10 23.06 7.08
CA ALA A 638 17.84 23.73 6.76
C ALA A 638 17.42 24.71 7.84
N GLU A 639 16.73 25.77 7.43
CA GLU A 639 16.00 26.66 8.34
C GLU A 639 14.52 26.26 8.35
N ILE A 640 13.99 26.05 9.55
CA ILE A 640 12.59 25.70 9.78
C ILE A 640 11.92 26.89 10.46
N ARG A 641 11.02 27.56 9.74
CA ARG A 641 10.24 28.67 10.29
C ARG A 641 8.90 28.18 10.78
N VAL A 642 8.58 28.44 12.05
CA VAL A 642 7.32 28.08 12.69
C VAL A 642 6.71 29.34 13.32
N PRO A 643 5.80 30.02 12.63
CA PRO A 643 5.25 31.28 13.09
C PRO A 643 4.61 31.17 14.48
N GLY A 644 4.99 32.08 15.38
CA GLY A 644 4.43 32.14 16.74
C GLY A 644 4.96 31.08 17.72
N VAL A 645 5.91 30.24 17.31
CA VAL A 645 6.50 29.21 18.18
C VAL A 645 7.96 29.52 18.44
N THR A 646 8.30 29.82 19.67
CA THR A 646 9.66 30.22 20.09
C THR A 646 10.12 29.44 21.33
N GLY A 647 11.43 29.37 21.54
CA GLY A 647 12.02 28.82 22.76
C GLY A 647 11.94 27.28 22.88
N LEU A 648 11.64 26.56 21.80
CA LEU A 648 11.62 25.10 21.84
C LEU A 648 13.05 24.54 21.92
N LYS A 649 13.22 23.56 22.80
CA LYS A 649 14.50 22.85 22.95
C LYS A 649 14.56 21.61 22.07
N SER A 650 15.71 21.42 21.45
CA SER A 650 16.05 20.20 20.72
C SER A 650 16.23 19.02 21.69
N ARG A 651 15.65 17.88 21.39
CA ARG A 651 15.85 16.63 22.16
C ARG A 651 17.13 15.90 21.79
N TYR A 652 17.61 16.06 20.57
CA TYR A 652 18.75 15.31 20.04
C TYR A 652 19.96 16.19 19.71
N GLY A 653 19.86 17.50 19.94
CA GLY A 653 20.97 18.44 19.79
C GLY A 653 21.27 18.84 18.34
N ASN A 654 20.40 18.48 17.39
CA ASN A 654 20.61 18.75 15.97
C ASN A 654 20.02 20.10 15.52
N THR A 655 19.33 20.82 16.42
CA THR A 655 18.58 22.02 16.08
C THR A 655 18.80 23.12 17.12
N GLU A 656 19.03 24.35 16.66
CA GLU A 656 19.11 25.55 17.48
C GLU A 656 18.17 26.65 16.98
N GLU A 657 17.59 27.45 17.88
CA GLU A 657 16.81 28.62 17.49
C GLU A 657 17.76 29.76 17.16
N VAL A 658 17.77 30.20 15.89
CA VAL A 658 18.67 31.27 15.40
C VAL A 658 18.03 32.64 15.41
N SER A 659 16.72 32.72 15.41
CA SER A 659 15.91 33.91 15.66
C SER A 659 14.50 33.50 16.09
N PRO A 660 13.68 34.36 16.69
CA PRO A 660 12.36 33.98 17.18
C PRO A 660 11.53 33.23 16.14
N GLY A 661 11.23 31.96 16.42
CA GLY A 661 10.45 31.09 15.55
C GLY A 661 11.19 30.57 14.30
N VAL A 662 12.50 30.73 14.23
CA VAL A 662 13.35 30.18 13.18
C VAL A 662 14.40 29.26 13.78
N TYR A 663 14.33 28.00 13.41
CA TYR A 663 15.18 26.94 13.93
C TYR A 663 16.13 26.46 12.84
N ARG A 664 17.41 26.33 13.11
CA ARG A 664 18.42 25.81 12.20
C ARG A 664 18.73 24.37 12.55
N PHE A 665 18.37 23.46 11.67
CA PHE A 665 18.66 22.04 11.78
C PHE A 665 19.91 21.67 10.97
N LYS A 666 20.77 20.81 11.56
CA LYS A 666 21.93 20.21 10.90
C LYS A 666 21.87 18.71 11.09
N GLY A 667 21.72 17.97 9.98
CA GLY A 667 21.65 16.51 9.98
C GLY A 667 22.87 15.86 9.35
N LEU A 668 23.22 14.68 9.83
CA LEU A 668 24.28 13.83 9.29
C LEU A 668 23.68 12.47 8.94
N HIS A 669 23.69 12.12 7.65
CA HIS A 669 23.05 10.93 7.12
C HIS A 669 21.52 10.97 7.35
N ILE A 670 20.87 9.80 7.52
CA ILE A 670 19.51 9.74 8.02
C ILE A 670 19.49 10.27 9.45
N ASP A 671 18.80 11.37 9.66
CA ASP A 671 18.78 12.07 10.95
C ASP A 671 17.42 12.67 11.27
N SER A 672 17.23 13.08 12.53
CA SER A 672 15.96 13.67 12.96
C SER A 672 16.12 14.43 14.28
N ASP A 673 15.18 15.34 14.53
CA ASP A 673 15.04 16.02 15.80
C ASP A 673 13.56 16.19 16.19
N VAL A 674 13.35 16.41 17.48
CA VAL A 674 12.06 16.76 18.05
C VAL A 674 12.26 17.96 18.96
N LEU A 675 11.50 19.03 18.71
CA LEU A 675 11.56 20.26 19.50
C LEU A 675 10.32 20.36 20.38
N GLY A 676 10.51 20.59 21.68
CA GLY A 676 9.40 20.68 22.65
C GLY A 676 8.76 19.34 23.00
N GLY A 677 7.50 19.40 23.47
CA GLY A 677 6.74 18.21 23.83
C GLY A 677 7.20 17.55 25.17
N GLU A 678 7.71 18.33 26.11
CA GLU A 678 8.02 17.95 27.50
C GLU A 678 6.85 18.25 28.44
#